data_922b2c85711577f97fba6339882dc9e7
#
_entry.id   922b2c85711577f97fba6339882dc9e7
#
_cell.length_a   1.000
_cell.length_b   1.000
_cell.length_c   1.000
_cell.angle_alpha   90.00
_cell.angle_beta   90.00
_cell.angle_gamma   90.00
#
_symmetry.space_group_name_H-M   'P 1'
#
loop_
_entity.id
_entity.type
_entity.pdbx_description
1 polymer ?
#
loop_
_entity_poly.entity_id
_entity_poly.type
_entity_poly.pdbx_seq_one_letter_code
_entity_poly.pdbx_strand_id
1 'polypeptide(L)'
;MELNVKYRDYILDEFQIQAITEIENGHSLVLSAPTGSGKTLVAEYLIEKVLKTDQRIIYTSPIKALSNQKYRDFSRLYGDKVGILTGDVVINRDAQALIVTTEVYRNMAIEDPEAIADVSYVIFDEIHYLGDIERGTVWEESIIFSPKTVRFLALSATIPNCDELARWIESVIDHQVKVISHNQRAVPLSFLFYHNKSLYQFKDLRKKVRGGAADHEGPRDRRQKKEGEFRHFDIIKQLKQQDRLPLLYFVFSRALADKLSLDTARKMDFTSPAEKDRIEAMVDNCIEKYQLHNLETAQNLKEELMRGVGRHHAGLLPQLKELVEILFAERTLRVLFVTETFAVGVNMPARSVAYDALKKYDGRSFRPMRALEFTQISGRAGRRGIDKTGWVVVPHIPRDLSFEELQNLVYGDIENLESQFDLSFNSVLNLYSGHKTEEVRLILKRNFAQFQANKNLPELTEKVAKLRLEIERVAPRCPEKKNDFADFMKFYKKKQQLEDTMHRQMLDIRTGMRGRKNRIFQAEVEKKFSDSHAELREQEKTFICGRCHNLNRCISRHQQAERLEKKLNYWRGLLEEQGELQLPLYERKLELLRRLGYIDEKGLLPRGELASRIHTEEIAVTELYFHGYFHECSEHEVNAICLSLIYEHRRRAGNGEQPRAAAKLPEKIKSARGFINSLARQHPFIKPLETRICHLMIAWSEGAAFEDIMSMTDIPEGDLIRAFRQVIDLLRQIRDAVKEMSLRDKLLSCLAYINRDIVLATELRD
;
A
#
# COMPACT_ATOMS: atom_id res chain seq x y z
N MET A 1 22.85 38.05 -7.17
CA MET A 1 23.92 37.26 -7.82
C MET A 1 23.49 35.81 -7.73
N GLU A 2 22.95 35.24 -8.80
CA GLU A 2 22.72 33.81 -8.87
C GLU A 2 24.08 33.11 -8.82
N LEU A 3 24.35 32.39 -7.76
CA LEU A 3 25.53 31.53 -7.64
C LEU A 3 25.36 30.39 -8.64
N ASN A 4 25.97 30.51 -9.83
CA ASN A 4 26.06 29.44 -10.83
C ASN A 4 26.95 28.31 -10.29
N VAL A 5 26.49 27.55 -9.28
CA VAL A 5 27.20 26.38 -8.78
C VAL A 5 26.98 25.24 -9.77
N LYS A 6 28.05 24.70 -10.32
CA LYS A 6 28.00 23.56 -11.23
C LYS A 6 28.39 22.27 -10.50
N TYR A 7 27.64 21.21 -10.79
CA TYR A 7 28.03 19.85 -10.46
C TYR A 7 27.99 19.02 -11.74
N ARG A 8 29.13 18.49 -12.16
CA ARG A 8 29.34 17.93 -13.49
C ARG A 8 28.95 18.97 -14.57
N ASP A 9 28.11 18.57 -15.54
CA ASP A 9 27.65 19.45 -16.62
C ASP A 9 26.35 20.21 -16.27
N TYR A 10 25.84 20.07 -15.03
CA TYR A 10 24.56 20.66 -14.63
C TYR A 10 24.77 21.92 -13.78
N ILE A 11 24.00 22.94 -14.09
CA ILE A 11 23.81 24.09 -13.20
C ILE A 11 22.78 23.66 -12.15
N LEU A 12 23.14 23.76 -10.88
CA LEU A 12 22.29 23.35 -9.77
C LEU A 12 21.19 24.37 -9.51
N ASP A 13 19.99 23.87 -9.25
CA ASP A 13 18.88 24.67 -8.74
C ASP A 13 19.14 25.01 -7.25
N GLU A 14 18.53 26.07 -6.74
CA GLU A 14 18.73 26.56 -5.37
C GLU A 14 18.47 25.46 -4.31
N PHE A 15 17.39 24.69 -4.47
CA PHE A 15 17.08 23.59 -3.54
C PHE A 15 18.14 22.47 -3.56
N GLN A 16 18.78 22.24 -4.71
CA GLN A 16 19.87 21.27 -4.83
C GLN A 16 21.14 21.77 -4.12
N ILE A 17 21.44 23.07 -4.25
CA ILE A 17 22.57 23.71 -3.54
C ILE A 17 22.35 23.63 -2.02
N GLN A 18 21.12 23.95 -1.55
CA GLN A 18 20.77 23.84 -0.15
C GLN A 18 20.91 22.40 0.36
N ALA A 19 20.42 21.41 -0.41
CA ALA A 19 20.52 20.00 -0.05
C ALA A 19 21.98 19.52 0.04
N ILE A 20 22.82 19.90 -0.89
CA ILE A 20 24.25 19.60 -0.90
C ILE A 20 24.92 20.24 0.31
N THR A 21 24.60 21.48 0.64
CA THR A 21 25.15 22.17 1.80
C THR A 21 24.82 21.45 3.11
N GLU A 22 23.58 21.00 3.27
CA GLU A 22 23.19 20.23 4.47
C GLU A 22 23.87 18.85 4.53
N ILE A 23 24.08 18.20 3.37
CA ILE A 23 24.87 16.97 3.28
C ILE A 23 26.34 17.21 3.66
N GLU A 24 26.93 18.35 3.25
CA GLU A 24 28.30 18.72 3.64
C GLU A 24 28.41 18.94 5.16
N ASN A 25 27.38 19.52 5.77
CA ASN A 25 27.28 19.68 7.21
C ASN A 25 27.05 18.37 7.98
N GLY A 26 26.85 17.26 7.26
CA GLY A 26 26.65 15.93 7.85
C GLY A 26 25.25 15.72 8.44
N HIS A 27 24.24 16.44 7.98
CA HIS A 27 22.85 16.27 8.44
C HIS A 27 22.11 15.17 7.68
N SER A 28 21.10 14.59 8.33
CA SER A 28 20.04 13.86 7.64
C SER A 28 19.09 14.86 6.97
N LEU A 29 18.46 14.45 5.86
CA LEU A 29 17.69 15.36 5.02
C LEU A 29 16.41 14.70 4.51
N VAL A 30 15.28 15.41 4.59
CA VAL A 30 14.06 15.14 3.83
C VAL A 30 13.98 16.14 2.68
N LEU A 31 14.09 15.66 1.45
CA LEU A 31 14.02 16.45 0.23
C LEU A 31 12.71 16.20 -0.49
N SER A 32 11.78 17.14 -0.40
CA SER A 32 10.47 17.10 -1.04
C SER A 32 10.47 18.00 -2.27
N ALA A 33 10.34 17.40 -3.47
CA ALA A 33 10.31 18.17 -4.71
C ALA A 33 9.53 17.41 -5.80
N PRO A 34 8.91 18.09 -6.78
CA PRO A 34 8.12 17.47 -7.84
C PRO A 34 8.92 16.42 -8.61
N THR A 35 8.22 15.46 -9.21
CA THR A 35 8.85 14.49 -10.12
C THR A 35 9.49 15.21 -11.30
N GLY A 36 10.71 14.80 -11.66
CA GLY A 36 11.48 15.43 -12.74
C GLY A 36 12.22 16.73 -12.37
N SER A 37 12.23 17.12 -11.08
CA SER A 37 12.99 18.30 -10.60
C SER A 37 14.50 18.07 -10.50
N GLY A 38 14.97 16.81 -10.56
CA GLY A 38 16.40 16.48 -10.45
C GLY A 38 16.85 16.11 -9.03
N LYS A 39 15.97 15.55 -8.19
CA LYS A 39 16.33 15.01 -6.87
C LYS A 39 17.46 13.98 -6.90
N THR A 40 17.50 13.15 -7.95
CA THR A 40 18.53 12.12 -8.15
C THR A 40 19.94 12.71 -8.19
N LEU A 41 20.11 13.94 -8.68
CA LEU A 41 21.41 14.59 -8.73
C LEU A 41 22.01 14.82 -7.33
N VAL A 42 21.16 15.09 -6.33
CA VAL A 42 21.57 15.21 -4.92
C VAL A 42 22.01 13.85 -4.39
N ALA A 43 21.31 12.77 -4.76
CA ALA A 43 21.71 11.41 -4.41
C ALA A 43 23.04 11.01 -5.05
N GLU A 44 23.24 11.34 -6.33
CA GLU A 44 24.52 11.11 -7.04
C GLU A 44 25.68 11.85 -6.36
N TYR A 45 25.47 13.10 -5.96
CA TYR A 45 26.45 13.87 -5.21
C TYR A 45 26.83 13.17 -3.89
N LEU A 46 25.82 12.72 -3.13
CA LEU A 46 26.04 12.02 -1.86
C LEU A 46 26.79 10.70 -2.06
N ILE A 47 26.43 9.91 -3.08
CA ILE A 47 27.15 8.69 -3.43
C ILE A 47 28.60 9.00 -3.74
N GLU A 48 28.86 9.98 -4.61
CA GLU A 48 30.23 10.37 -4.98
C GLU A 48 31.05 10.85 -3.77
N LYS A 49 30.42 11.56 -2.84
CA LYS A 49 31.06 11.99 -1.59
C LYS A 49 31.49 10.80 -0.75
N VAL A 50 30.60 9.82 -0.54
CA VAL A 50 30.88 8.64 0.27
C VAL A 50 31.90 7.73 -0.40
N LEU A 51 31.88 7.58 -1.73
CA LEU A 51 32.87 6.80 -2.49
C LEU A 51 34.30 7.34 -2.40
N LYS A 52 34.52 8.52 -1.82
CA LYS A 52 35.85 9.09 -1.50
C LYS A 52 36.32 8.76 -0.08
N THR A 53 35.53 8.04 0.69
CA THR A 53 35.81 7.59 2.06
C THR A 53 35.89 6.07 2.11
N ASP A 54 36.18 5.50 3.28
CA ASP A 54 36.14 4.05 3.50
C ASP A 54 34.76 3.55 3.95
N GLN A 55 33.74 4.44 3.99
CA GLN A 55 32.39 4.11 4.42
C GLN A 55 31.54 3.62 3.25
N ARG A 56 30.44 2.92 3.56
CA ARG A 56 29.46 2.45 2.60
C ARG A 56 28.23 3.35 2.58
N ILE A 57 27.51 3.29 1.44
CA ILE A 57 26.24 3.96 1.24
C ILE A 57 25.23 2.97 0.65
N ILE A 58 24.01 3.02 1.14
CA ILE A 58 22.91 2.19 0.61
C ILE A 58 21.88 3.09 -0.08
N TYR A 59 21.49 2.73 -1.30
CA TYR A 59 20.41 3.36 -2.04
C TYR A 59 19.21 2.42 -2.06
N THR A 60 18.10 2.80 -1.42
CA THR A 60 16.88 2.00 -1.43
C THR A 60 15.88 2.53 -2.44
N SER A 61 15.14 1.62 -3.07
CA SER A 61 14.04 1.97 -3.96
C SER A 61 12.80 1.11 -3.71
N PRO A 62 11.58 1.62 -4.03
CA PRO A 62 10.33 0.92 -3.72
C PRO A 62 10.11 -0.34 -4.55
N ILE A 63 10.74 -0.49 -5.70
CA ILE A 63 10.50 -1.61 -6.61
C ILE A 63 11.77 -2.07 -7.32
N LYS A 64 11.84 -3.37 -7.59
CA LYS A 64 12.98 -4.02 -8.27
C LYS A 64 13.36 -3.38 -9.61
N ALA A 65 12.37 -2.99 -10.42
CA ALA A 65 12.63 -2.35 -11.72
C ALA A 65 13.42 -1.04 -11.59
N LEU A 66 13.08 -0.24 -10.58
CA LEU A 66 13.80 1.01 -10.30
C LEU A 66 15.19 0.73 -9.75
N SER A 67 15.35 -0.28 -8.87
CA SER A 67 16.68 -0.73 -8.41
C SER A 67 17.58 -1.14 -9.58
N ASN A 68 17.07 -1.92 -10.52
CA ASN A 68 17.80 -2.35 -11.71
C ASN A 68 18.18 -1.17 -12.62
N GLN A 69 17.27 -0.21 -12.81
CA GLN A 69 17.55 1.01 -13.56
C GLN A 69 18.66 1.83 -12.88
N LYS A 70 18.56 2.05 -11.57
CA LYS A 70 19.57 2.79 -10.79
C LYS A 70 20.92 2.09 -10.80
N TYR A 71 20.92 0.75 -10.72
CA TYR A 71 22.15 -0.03 -10.83
C TYR A 71 22.85 0.21 -12.18
N ARG A 72 22.12 0.12 -13.30
CA ARG A 72 22.68 0.42 -14.63
C ARG A 72 23.23 1.84 -14.72
N ASP A 73 22.47 2.82 -14.24
CA ASP A 73 22.86 4.23 -14.29
C ASP A 73 24.12 4.49 -13.46
N PHE A 74 24.16 3.97 -12.22
CA PHE A 74 25.29 4.19 -11.31
C PHE A 74 26.52 3.34 -11.67
N SER A 75 26.34 2.13 -12.19
CA SER A 75 27.47 1.30 -12.64
C SER A 75 28.20 1.95 -13.84
N ARG A 76 27.47 2.64 -14.71
CA ARG A 76 28.10 3.44 -15.80
C ARG A 76 28.92 4.62 -15.26
N LEU A 77 28.54 5.17 -14.11
CA LEU A 77 29.22 6.32 -13.50
C LEU A 77 30.38 5.93 -12.59
N TYR A 78 30.23 4.83 -11.84
CA TYR A 78 31.12 4.49 -10.74
C TYR A 78 31.77 3.08 -10.87
N GLY A 79 31.43 2.33 -11.92
CA GLY A 79 32.04 1.03 -12.20
C GLY A 79 31.80 -0.02 -11.10
N ASP A 80 32.86 -0.75 -10.76
CA ASP A 80 32.83 -1.85 -9.78
C ASP A 80 32.56 -1.44 -8.33
N LYS A 81 32.50 -0.14 -8.05
CA LYS A 81 32.13 0.36 -6.72
C LYS A 81 30.65 0.24 -6.40
N VAL A 82 29.85 -0.13 -7.40
CA VAL A 82 28.38 -0.27 -7.29
C VAL A 82 27.98 -1.72 -7.29
N GLY A 83 27.07 -2.06 -6.37
CA GLY A 83 26.44 -3.38 -6.29
C GLY A 83 24.92 -3.28 -6.30
N ILE A 84 24.26 -4.41 -6.51
CA ILE A 84 22.81 -4.53 -6.38
C ILE A 84 22.46 -5.79 -5.59
N LEU A 85 21.50 -5.66 -4.67
CA LEU A 85 20.93 -6.77 -3.92
C LEU A 85 19.40 -6.62 -3.89
N THR A 86 18.73 -7.50 -4.62
CA THR A 86 17.27 -7.64 -4.64
C THR A 86 16.91 -9.11 -4.42
N GLY A 87 15.63 -9.44 -4.25
CA GLY A 87 15.21 -10.83 -4.04
C GLY A 87 15.59 -11.78 -5.18
N ASP A 88 15.83 -11.27 -6.39
CA ASP A 88 16.14 -12.07 -7.59
C ASP A 88 17.54 -11.82 -8.18
N VAL A 89 18.19 -10.69 -7.86
CA VAL A 89 19.51 -10.33 -8.43
C VAL A 89 20.49 -9.98 -7.32
N VAL A 90 21.68 -10.53 -7.37
CA VAL A 90 22.79 -10.25 -6.46
C VAL A 90 24.07 -10.06 -7.29
N ILE A 91 24.59 -8.85 -7.32
CA ILE A 91 25.84 -8.49 -7.98
C ILE A 91 26.66 -7.63 -7.03
N ASN A 92 27.88 -8.00 -6.75
CA ASN A 92 28.81 -7.27 -5.88
C ASN A 92 28.16 -6.81 -4.54
N ARG A 93 27.75 -7.81 -3.71
CA ARG A 93 27.03 -7.58 -2.45
C ARG A 93 27.76 -6.64 -1.48
N ASP A 94 29.08 -6.67 -1.52
CA ASP A 94 29.94 -5.91 -0.61
C ASP A 94 30.41 -4.58 -1.23
N ALA A 95 29.79 -4.14 -2.30
CA ALA A 95 30.11 -2.87 -2.95
C ALA A 95 29.94 -1.69 -1.99
N GLN A 96 30.77 -0.68 -2.19
CA GLN A 96 30.76 0.53 -1.37
C GLN A 96 29.44 1.32 -1.55
N ALA A 97 28.87 1.34 -2.76
CA ALA A 97 27.54 1.86 -3.02
C ALA A 97 26.61 0.69 -3.38
N LEU A 98 25.75 0.27 -2.46
CA LEU A 98 24.87 -0.87 -2.64
C LEU A 98 23.44 -0.39 -2.92
N ILE A 99 22.87 -0.85 -4.04
CA ILE A 99 21.48 -0.57 -4.41
C ILE A 99 20.62 -1.75 -3.98
N VAL A 100 19.55 -1.47 -3.22
CA VAL A 100 18.67 -2.51 -2.68
C VAL A 100 17.20 -2.11 -2.83
N THR A 101 16.28 -3.06 -2.73
CA THR A 101 14.89 -2.70 -2.43
C THR A 101 14.74 -2.37 -0.94
N THR A 102 13.74 -1.56 -0.61
CA THR A 102 13.53 -1.14 0.80
C THR A 102 13.28 -2.33 1.71
N GLU A 103 12.63 -3.39 1.20
CA GLU A 103 12.42 -4.64 1.93
C GLU A 103 13.74 -5.34 2.29
N VAL A 104 14.69 -5.37 1.37
CA VAL A 104 16.01 -5.96 1.61
C VAL A 104 16.76 -5.17 2.67
N TYR A 105 16.74 -3.83 2.57
CA TYR A 105 17.36 -2.97 3.59
C TYR A 105 16.74 -3.18 4.97
N ARG A 106 15.40 -3.21 5.05
CA ARG A 106 14.70 -3.51 6.31
C ARG A 106 15.17 -4.82 6.92
N ASN A 107 15.27 -5.88 6.11
CA ASN A 107 15.70 -7.19 6.59
C ASN A 107 17.15 -7.14 7.12
N MET A 108 18.07 -6.45 6.41
CA MET A 108 19.43 -6.24 6.90
C MET A 108 19.45 -5.51 8.24
N ALA A 109 18.62 -4.46 8.39
CA ALA A 109 18.57 -3.67 9.63
C ALA A 109 18.01 -4.46 10.83
N ILE A 110 17.09 -5.40 10.59
CA ILE A 110 16.47 -6.21 11.66
C ILE A 110 17.31 -7.45 11.99
N GLU A 111 17.81 -8.18 10.98
CA GLU A 111 18.39 -9.51 11.16
C GLU A 111 19.91 -9.48 11.29
N ASP A 112 20.56 -8.53 10.64
CA ASP A 112 22.03 -8.42 10.61
C ASP A 112 22.48 -6.95 10.69
N PRO A 113 22.24 -6.27 11.82
CA PRO A 113 22.64 -4.87 12.00
C PRO A 113 24.16 -4.66 11.83
N GLU A 114 24.97 -5.71 12.05
CA GLU A 114 26.42 -5.65 11.88
C GLU A 114 26.81 -5.51 10.42
N ALA A 115 26.04 -6.10 9.48
CA ALA A 115 26.27 -5.98 8.04
C ALA A 115 26.09 -4.53 7.50
N ILE A 116 25.50 -3.65 8.28
CA ILE A 116 25.30 -2.22 7.94
C ILE A 116 26.00 -1.27 8.92
N ALA A 117 26.87 -1.78 9.80
CA ALA A 117 27.56 -0.96 10.81
C ALA A 117 28.53 0.07 10.21
N ASP A 118 29.07 -0.20 9.03
CA ASP A 118 29.96 0.67 8.25
C ASP A 118 29.22 1.62 7.29
N VAL A 119 27.88 1.56 7.26
CA VAL A 119 27.04 2.42 6.43
C VAL A 119 26.92 3.80 7.05
N SER A 120 27.34 4.82 6.33
CA SER A 120 27.24 6.22 6.79
C SER A 120 25.92 6.86 6.41
N TYR A 121 25.41 6.56 5.22
CA TYR A 121 24.16 7.12 4.70
C TYR A 121 23.28 6.04 4.07
N VAL A 122 21.99 6.21 4.26
CA VAL A 122 20.95 5.48 3.50
C VAL A 122 20.11 6.50 2.74
N ILE A 123 19.98 6.27 1.43
CA ILE A 123 19.11 7.06 0.56
C ILE A 123 17.78 6.31 0.43
N PHE A 124 16.70 6.89 0.94
CA PHE A 124 15.34 6.41 0.73
C PHE A 124 14.75 7.11 -0.48
N ASP A 125 14.73 6.45 -1.63
CA ASP A 125 14.03 6.99 -2.80
C ASP A 125 12.53 6.75 -2.70
N GLU A 126 11.75 7.74 -3.10
CA GLU A 126 10.28 7.72 -3.05
C GLU A 126 9.72 7.42 -1.64
N ILE A 127 10.25 8.07 -0.58
CA ILE A 127 9.83 7.81 0.82
C ILE A 127 8.33 8.01 1.06
N HIS A 128 7.62 8.72 0.19
CA HIS A 128 6.17 8.88 0.28
C HIS A 128 5.39 7.54 0.16
N TYR A 129 6.05 6.45 -0.27
CA TYR A 129 5.51 5.09 -0.18
C TYR A 129 5.27 4.61 1.27
N LEU A 130 5.79 5.32 2.26
CA LEU A 130 5.40 5.13 3.66
C LEU A 130 3.87 5.20 3.86
N GLY A 131 3.15 5.98 3.03
CA GLY A 131 1.68 6.03 3.00
C GLY A 131 1.01 4.95 2.13
N ASP A 132 1.74 3.98 1.60
CA ASP A 132 1.17 2.87 0.83
C ASP A 132 0.60 1.80 1.76
N ILE A 133 -0.66 1.38 1.50
CA ILE A 133 -1.40 0.44 2.37
C ILE A 133 -0.73 -0.95 2.46
N GLU A 134 -0.11 -1.40 1.37
CA GLU A 134 0.49 -2.75 1.31
C GLU A 134 1.95 -2.75 1.79
N ARG A 135 2.67 -1.63 1.66
CA ARG A 135 4.12 -1.57 1.78
C ARG A 135 4.65 -0.53 2.76
N GLY A 136 3.81 0.38 3.24
CA GLY A 136 4.23 1.51 4.09
C GLY A 136 5.02 1.12 5.34
N THR A 137 4.64 0.01 5.98
CA THR A 137 5.33 -0.55 7.15
C THR A 137 6.82 -0.76 6.91
N VAL A 138 7.22 -1.17 5.71
CA VAL A 138 8.63 -1.47 5.39
C VAL A 138 9.52 -0.24 5.55
N TRP A 139 9.03 0.95 5.14
CA TRP A 139 9.78 2.22 5.31
C TRP A 139 9.92 2.60 6.78
N GLU A 140 8.85 2.46 7.55
CA GLU A 140 8.88 2.77 8.98
C GLU A 140 9.84 1.83 9.73
N GLU A 141 9.72 0.52 9.51
CA GLU A 141 10.63 -0.47 10.10
C GLU A 141 12.09 -0.20 9.70
N SER A 142 12.34 0.10 8.42
CA SER A 142 13.68 0.45 7.92
C SER A 142 14.32 1.60 8.70
N ILE A 143 13.54 2.64 9.04
CA ILE A 143 14.02 3.78 9.80
C ILE A 143 14.16 3.44 11.29
N ILE A 144 13.18 2.76 11.88
CA ILE A 144 13.13 2.42 13.31
C ILE A 144 14.28 1.50 13.72
N PHE A 145 14.62 0.52 12.86
CA PHE A 145 15.66 -0.48 13.15
C PHE A 145 17.05 -0.12 12.63
N SER A 146 17.18 0.99 11.90
CA SER A 146 18.51 1.46 11.48
C SER A 146 19.41 1.81 12.67
N PRO A 147 20.70 1.51 12.60
CA PRO A 147 21.67 1.99 13.59
C PRO A 147 21.63 3.52 13.70
N LYS A 148 21.73 4.05 14.91
CA LYS A 148 21.69 5.50 15.17
C LYS A 148 22.82 6.30 14.53
N THR A 149 23.89 5.63 14.12
CA THR A 149 25.02 6.22 13.40
C THR A 149 24.69 6.53 11.94
N VAL A 150 23.69 5.86 11.37
CA VAL A 150 23.28 6.02 9.97
C VAL A 150 22.53 7.33 9.80
N ARG A 151 22.90 8.09 8.77
CA ARG A 151 22.19 9.29 8.33
C ARG A 151 21.29 8.98 7.14
N PHE A 152 20.24 9.76 6.96
CA PHE A 152 19.26 9.53 5.91
C PHE A 152 19.19 10.69 4.91
N LEU A 153 19.12 10.34 3.62
CA LEU A 153 18.64 11.21 2.57
C LEU A 153 17.31 10.65 2.07
N ALA A 154 16.21 11.23 2.53
CA ALA A 154 14.86 10.82 2.13
C ALA A 154 14.36 11.67 0.96
N LEU A 155 14.26 11.07 -0.23
CA LEU A 155 13.77 11.72 -1.44
C LEU A 155 12.27 11.46 -1.60
N SER A 156 11.50 12.51 -1.80
CA SER A 156 10.04 12.44 -1.93
C SER A 156 9.52 13.22 -3.13
N ALA A 157 8.39 12.78 -3.68
CA ALA A 157 7.48 13.68 -4.38
C ALA A 157 7.01 14.78 -3.41
N THR A 158 6.30 15.79 -3.92
CA THR A 158 5.74 16.83 -3.04
C THR A 158 4.73 16.22 -2.06
N ILE A 159 4.99 16.36 -0.77
CA ILE A 159 4.11 15.98 0.34
C ILE A 159 3.90 17.18 1.25
N PRO A 160 2.66 17.46 1.72
CA PRO A 160 2.38 18.68 2.51
C PRO A 160 3.03 18.66 3.90
N ASN A 161 3.11 17.49 4.52
CA ASN A 161 3.59 17.32 5.90
C ASN A 161 5.02 16.80 6.00
N CYS A 162 5.93 17.24 5.11
CA CYS A 162 7.34 16.83 5.15
C CYS A 162 8.05 17.23 6.46
N ASP A 163 7.67 18.35 7.08
CA ASP A 163 8.18 18.75 8.40
C ASP A 163 7.76 17.77 9.52
N GLU A 164 6.59 17.18 9.41
CA GLU A 164 6.12 16.16 10.34
C GLU A 164 6.92 14.87 10.19
N LEU A 165 7.11 14.45 8.93
CA LEU A 165 7.95 13.28 8.61
C LEU A 165 9.37 13.46 9.14
N ALA A 166 9.98 14.63 8.92
CA ALA A 166 11.34 14.91 9.38
C ALA A 166 11.45 14.89 10.92
N ARG A 167 10.51 15.52 11.64
CA ARG A 167 10.46 15.47 13.10
C ARG A 167 10.26 14.07 13.65
N TRP A 168 9.46 13.25 12.97
CA TRP A 168 9.36 11.85 13.32
C TRP A 168 10.70 11.12 13.16
N ILE A 169 11.34 11.22 11.97
CA ILE A 169 12.65 10.62 11.74
C ILE A 169 13.66 11.09 12.79
N GLU A 170 13.72 12.39 13.07
CA GLU A 170 14.59 12.97 14.10
C GLU A 170 14.35 12.35 15.48
N SER A 171 13.08 12.11 15.85
CA SER A 171 12.71 11.47 17.12
C SER A 171 13.14 9.99 17.21
N VAL A 172 13.38 9.33 16.07
CA VAL A 172 13.83 7.93 16.00
C VAL A 172 15.34 7.82 16.06
N ILE A 173 16.06 8.68 15.32
CA ILE A 173 17.51 8.57 15.11
C ILE A 173 18.35 9.42 16.08
N ASP A 174 17.74 10.26 16.89
CA ASP A 174 18.38 11.13 17.89
C ASP A 174 19.39 12.14 17.30
N HIS A 175 19.27 12.51 16.03
CA HIS A 175 20.06 13.58 15.42
C HIS A 175 19.27 14.41 14.42
N GLN A 176 19.74 15.62 14.12
CA GLN A 176 18.99 16.62 13.37
C GLN A 176 18.66 16.17 11.95
N VAL A 177 17.40 16.39 11.56
CA VAL A 177 16.87 16.16 10.21
C VAL A 177 16.42 17.48 9.60
N LYS A 178 17.06 17.88 8.51
CA LYS A 178 16.72 19.08 7.77
C LYS A 178 15.62 18.81 6.75
N VAL A 179 14.79 19.81 6.49
CA VAL A 179 13.75 19.75 5.46
C VAL A 179 14.07 20.75 4.37
N ILE A 180 14.07 20.27 3.13
CA ILE A 180 14.12 21.13 1.96
C ILE A 180 12.90 20.81 1.10
N SER A 181 12.03 21.80 0.95
CA SER A 181 10.82 21.69 0.16
C SER A 181 10.87 22.61 -1.05
N HIS A 182 10.66 22.03 -2.23
CA HIS A 182 10.61 22.76 -3.48
C HIS A 182 9.32 22.42 -4.22
N ASN A 183 8.46 23.42 -4.45
CA ASN A 183 7.12 23.21 -5.02
C ASN A 183 7.03 23.60 -6.50
N GLN A 184 8.07 24.23 -7.04
CA GLN A 184 8.05 24.68 -8.43
C GLN A 184 8.52 23.56 -9.37
N ARG A 185 7.80 23.36 -10.45
CA ARG A 185 8.21 22.42 -11.50
C ARG A 185 9.12 23.11 -12.50
N ALA A 186 10.18 22.41 -12.93
CA ALA A 186 11.04 22.89 -14.01
C ALA A 186 10.27 23.08 -15.34
N VAL A 187 9.27 22.24 -15.59
CA VAL A 187 8.36 22.36 -16.73
C VAL A 187 6.93 22.50 -16.21
N PRO A 188 6.28 23.67 -16.38
CA PRO A 188 4.91 23.90 -15.91
C PRO A 188 3.92 23.01 -16.63
N LEU A 189 2.84 22.60 -15.92
CA LEU A 189 1.77 21.79 -16.49
C LEU A 189 0.62 22.65 -16.99
N SER A 190 0.06 22.26 -18.13
CA SER A 190 -1.17 22.81 -18.67
C SER A 190 -2.21 21.70 -18.78
N PHE A 191 -3.35 21.89 -18.14
CA PHE A 191 -4.45 20.93 -18.10
C PHE A 191 -5.46 21.21 -19.21
N LEU A 192 -5.78 20.17 -19.98
CA LEU A 192 -6.79 20.13 -21.02
C LEU A 192 -7.88 19.12 -20.63
N PHE A 193 -9.12 19.50 -20.79
CA PHE A 193 -10.25 18.66 -20.40
C PHE A 193 -10.95 18.14 -21.67
N TYR A 194 -10.99 16.83 -21.80
CA TYR A 194 -11.69 16.19 -22.91
C TYR A 194 -13.19 16.06 -22.60
N HIS A 195 -14.01 16.67 -23.42
CA HIS A 195 -15.47 16.60 -23.36
C HIS A 195 -16.05 16.70 -24.76
N ASN A 196 -17.01 15.82 -25.10
CA ASN A 196 -17.71 15.83 -26.40
C ASN A 196 -16.74 15.98 -27.59
N LYS A 197 -15.75 15.08 -27.71
CA LYS A 197 -14.79 14.98 -28.80
C LYS A 197 -13.83 16.18 -28.97
N SER A 198 -13.76 17.05 -28.00
CA SER A 198 -12.90 18.25 -28.05
C SER A 198 -12.15 18.46 -26.74
N LEU A 199 -11.00 19.15 -26.84
CA LEU A 199 -10.18 19.54 -25.70
C LEU A 199 -10.47 21.00 -25.31
N TYR A 200 -10.70 21.23 -24.04
CA TYR A 200 -11.03 22.55 -23.49
C TYR A 200 -10.10 22.92 -22.34
N GLN A 201 -9.88 24.21 -22.12
CA GLN A 201 -9.38 24.69 -20.84
C GLN A 201 -10.48 24.62 -19.77
N PHE A 202 -10.12 24.57 -18.49
CA PHE A 202 -11.08 24.42 -17.39
C PHE A 202 -12.18 25.51 -17.39
N LYS A 203 -11.81 26.76 -17.65
CA LYS A 203 -12.76 27.88 -17.72
C LYS A 203 -13.85 27.68 -18.78
N ASP A 204 -13.45 27.12 -19.93
CA ASP A 204 -14.35 26.91 -21.08
C ASP A 204 -15.21 25.67 -20.89
N LEU A 205 -14.66 24.61 -20.28
CA LEU A 205 -15.43 23.44 -19.86
C LEU A 205 -16.55 23.86 -18.88
N ARG A 206 -16.22 24.67 -17.89
CA ARG A 206 -17.19 25.16 -16.89
C ARG A 206 -18.37 25.93 -17.52
N LYS A 207 -18.11 26.75 -18.53
CA LYS A 207 -19.15 27.48 -19.28
C LYS A 207 -20.06 26.50 -20.05
N LYS A 208 -19.46 25.49 -20.72
CA LYS A 208 -20.22 24.51 -21.49
C LYS A 208 -21.08 23.60 -20.63
N VAL A 209 -20.56 23.12 -19.51
CA VAL A 209 -21.30 22.24 -18.60
C VAL A 209 -22.43 23.02 -17.88
N ARG A 210 -22.24 24.31 -17.53
CA ARG A 210 -23.30 25.16 -16.95
C ARG A 210 -24.32 25.66 -17.96
N GLY A 211 -23.95 25.81 -19.22
CA GLY A 211 -24.80 26.31 -20.28
C GLY A 211 -25.67 25.26 -20.96
N GLY A 212 -25.35 23.98 -20.81
CA GLY A 212 -26.17 22.84 -21.19
C GLY A 212 -27.12 22.54 -20.03
N ALA A 213 -28.38 22.91 -20.15
CA ALA A 213 -29.41 22.62 -19.17
C ALA A 213 -29.40 21.14 -18.75
N ALA A 214 -29.47 20.92 -17.42
CA ALA A 214 -29.87 19.68 -16.76
C ALA A 214 -29.75 18.42 -17.61
N ASP A 215 -28.66 17.69 -17.48
CA ASP A 215 -28.62 16.29 -17.93
C ASP A 215 -29.71 15.51 -17.19
N HIS A 216 -30.89 15.43 -17.83
CA HIS A 216 -31.95 14.55 -17.39
C HIS A 216 -31.43 13.13 -17.39
N GLU A 217 -31.55 12.44 -16.27
CA GLU A 217 -31.45 11.00 -16.17
C GLU A 217 -32.48 10.31 -17.08
N GLY A 218 -32.12 10.12 -18.34
CA GLY A 218 -32.89 9.33 -19.30
C GLY A 218 -32.30 7.92 -19.42
N PRO A 219 -33.10 6.95 -19.91
CA PRO A 219 -32.69 5.55 -20.00
C PRO A 219 -31.46 5.39 -20.89
N ARG A 220 -30.56 4.49 -20.46
CA ARG A 220 -29.25 4.12 -21.04
C ARG A 220 -29.20 4.25 -22.56
N ASP A 221 -28.65 5.38 -23.04
CA ASP A 221 -28.50 5.59 -24.47
C ASP A 221 -27.28 4.81 -24.98
N ARG A 222 -27.55 3.88 -25.96
CA ARG A 222 -26.49 3.12 -26.66
C ARG A 222 -25.44 4.04 -27.33
N ARG A 223 -25.75 5.32 -27.57
CA ARG A 223 -24.85 6.31 -28.14
C ARG A 223 -23.70 6.67 -27.16
N GLN A 224 -23.97 6.80 -25.85
CA GLN A 224 -22.94 7.14 -24.87
C GLN A 224 -21.91 6.01 -24.64
N LYS A 225 -22.32 4.74 -24.86
CA LYS A 225 -21.39 3.60 -24.82
C LYS A 225 -20.41 3.63 -26.00
N LYS A 226 -20.82 4.12 -27.19
CA LYS A 226 -19.96 4.32 -28.35
C LYS A 226 -19.02 5.53 -28.24
N GLU A 227 -19.38 6.57 -27.49
CA GLU A 227 -18.53 7.76 -27.32
C GLU A 227 -17.29 7.48 -26.43
N GLY A 228 -17.39 6.60 -25.42
CA GLY A 228 -16.25 6.14 -24.65
C GLY A 228 -15.28 5.26 -25.44
N GLU A 229 -15.79 4.54 -26.42
CA GLU A 229 -15.03 3.52 -27.17
C GLU A 229 -13.93 4.09 -28.10
N PHE A 230 -14.06 5.35 -28.51
CA PHE A 230 -13.12 5.99 -29.45
C PHE A 230 -12.40 7.23 -28.89
N ARG A 231 -12.52 7.51 -27.60
CA ARG A 231 -11.95 8.69 -26.94
C ARG A 231 -10.46 8.84 -27.17
N HIS A 232 -9.72 7.75 -27.08
CA HIS A 232 -8.26 7.74 -27.26
C HIS A 232 -7.86 8.24 -28.64
N PHE A 233 -8.56 7.86 -29.72
CA PHE A 233 -8.26 8.34 -31.06
C PHE A 233 -8.43 9.86 -31.21
N ASP A 234 -9.50 10.41 -30.64
CA ASP A 234 -9.78 11.84 -30.69
C ASP A 234 -8.68 12.61 -29.95
N ILE A 235 -8.27 12.13 -28.76
CA ILE A 235 -7.18 12.74 -27.99
C ILE A 235 -5.87 12.67 -28.73
N ILE A 236 -5.48 11.49 -29.22
CA ILE A 236 -4.21 11.29 -29.95
C ILE A 236 -4.17 12.14 -31.21
N LYS A 237 -5.25 12.19 -32.00
CA LYS A 237 -5.33 12.99 -33.21
C LYS A 237 -5.16 14.48 -32.92
N GLN A 238 -5.84 15.01 -31.91
CA GLN A 238 -5.72 16.43 -31.54
C GLN A 238 -4.33 16.77 -31.00
N LEU A 239 -3.72 15.90 -30.20
CA LEU A 239 -2.36 16.09 -29.71
C LEU A 239 -1.33 16.01 -30.84
N LYS A 240 -1.50 15.09 -31.82
CA LYS A 240 -0.66 15.00 -33.03
C LYS A 240 -0.75 16.29 -33.86
N GLN A 241 -1.95 16.79 -34.09
CA GLN A 241 -2.17 18.03 -34.86
C GLN A 241 -1.55 19.27 -34.19
N GLN A 242 -1.44 19.26 -32.88
CA GLN A 242 -0.89 20.36 -32.06
C GLN A 242 0.60 20.18 -31.74
N ASP A 243 1.26 19.21 -32.36
CA ASP A 243 2.66 18.84 -32.09
C ASP A 243 2.94 18.62 -30.59
N ARG A 244 2.10 17.82 -29.93
CA ARG A 244 2.18 17.53 -28.48
C ARG A 244 2.52 16.07 -28.16
N LEU A 245 3.14 15.36 -29.09
CA LEU A 245 3.69 14.02 -28.89
C LEU A 245 5.17 14.09 -28.44
N PRO A 246 5.72 13.10 -27.73
CA PRO A 246 5.13 11.79 -27.36
C PRO A 246 4.10 11.89 -26.23
N LEU A 247 3.22 10.89 -26.19
CA LEU A 247 2.11 10.78 -25.25
C LEU A 247 2.24 9.52 -24.41
N LEU A 248 2.11 9.65 -23.09
CA LEU A 248 1.76 8.56 -22.15
C LEU A 248 0.25 8.55 -21.93
N TYR A 249 -0.41 7.47 -22.33
CA TYR A 249 -1.85 7.30 -22.14
C TYR A 249 -2.11 6.32 -21.01
N PHE A 250 -2.55 6.83 -19.86
CA PHE A 250 -2.75 6.04 -18.65
C PHE A 250 -4.11 5.36 -18.64
N VAL A 251 -4.08 4.05 -18.47
CA VAL A 251 -5.27 3.18 -18.31
C VAL A 251 -5.15 2.37 -17.02
N PHE A 252 -6.29 2.03 -16.40
CA PHE A 252 -6.31 1.28 -15.14
C PHE A 252 -6.67 -0.20 -15.33
N SER A 253 -6.51 -0.71 -16.55
CA SER A 253 -6.68 -2.11 -16.90
C SER A 253 -5.65 -2.52 -17.94
N ARG A 254 -4.98 -3.66 -17.71
CA ARG A 254 -3.99 -4.23 -18.64
C ARG A 254 -4.65 -4.60 -19.97
N ALA A 255 -5.78 -5.31 -19.90
CA ALA A 255 -6.54 -5.67 -21.10
C ALA A 255 -6.99 -4.44 -21.91
N LEU A 256 -7.23 -3.31 -21.24
CA LEU A 256 -7.53 -2.06 -21.93
C LEU A 256 -6.26 -1.47 -22.56
N ALA A 257 -5.11 -1.55 -21.91
CA ALA A 257 -3.83 -1.14 -22.52
C ALA A 257 -3.55 -1.92 -23.80
N ASP A 258 -3.68 -3.25 -23.75
CA ASP A 258 -3.50 -4.14 -24.90
C ASP A 258 -4.46 -3.78 -26.05
N LYS A 259 -5.74 -3.65 -25.73
CA LYS A 259 -6.78 -3.31 -26.74
C LYS A 259 -6.52 -1.94 -27.39
N LEU A 260 -6.31 -0.90 -26.57
CA LEU A 260 -6.19 0.45 -27.13
C LEU A 260 -4.87 0.65 -27.88
N SER A 261 -3.81 0.00 -27.48
CA SER A 261 -2.53 0.01 -28.18
C SER A 261 -2.65 -0.61 -29.57
N LEU A 262 -3.18 -1.82 -29.65
CA LEU A 262 -3.40 -2.53 -30.92
C LEU A 262 -4.39 -1.80 -31.84
N ASP A 263 -5.51 -1.32 -31.29
CA ASP A 263 -6.49 -0.53 -32.03
C ASP A 263 -5.87 0.75 -32.61
N THR A 264 -4.98 1.39 -31.85
CA THR A 264 -4.27 2.60 -32.31
C THR A 264 -3.27 2.28 -33.41
N ALA A 265 -2.45 1.24 -33.25
CA ALA A 265 -1.49 0.81 -34.23
C ALA A 265 -2.14 0.44 -35.57
N ARG A 266 -3.30 -0.22 -35.56
CA ARG A 266 -4.04 -0.57 -36.78
C ARG A 266 -4.59 0.64 -37.55
N LYS A 267 -4.81 1.77 -36.90
CA LYS A 267 -5.43 2.97 -37.50
C LYS A 267 -4.47 4.13 -37.72
N MET A 268 -3.34 4.15 -37.01
CA MET A 268 -2.39 5.25 -37.04
C MET A 268 -0.96 4.74 -37.22
N ASP A 269 -0.17 5.50 -37.97
CA ASP A 269 1.26 5.26 -38.12
C ASP A 269 2.03 6.55 -37.78
N PHE A 270 3.05 6.40 -36.96
CA PHE A 270 3.87 7.52 -36.46
C PHE A 270 5.34 7.37 -36.80
N THR A 271 5.73 6.32 -37.52
CA THR A 271 7.13 5.99 -37.83
C THR A 271 7.47 6.26 -39.26
N SER A 272 8.70 6.70 -39.48
CA SER A 272 9.33 6.76 -40.78
C SER A 272 9.88 5.38 -41.21
N PRO A 273 10.18 5.16 -42.51
CA PRO A 273 10.81 3.89 -42.94
C PRO A 273 12.10 3.56 -42.18
N ALA A 274 12.99 4.52 -41.97
CA ALA A 274 14.24 4.31 -41.25
C ALA A 274 14.03 3.95 -39.75
N GLU A 275 12.98 4.53 -39.12
CA GLU A 275 12.63 4.15 -37.75
C GLU A 275 12.08 2.73 -37.74
N LYS A 276 11.31 2.30 -38.74
CA LYS A 276 10.81 0.93 -38.84
C LYS A 276 11.92 -0.10 -38.91
N ASP A 277 12.88 0.11 -39.81
CA ASP A 277 14.03 -0.79 -40.00
C ASP A 277 14.80 -0.98 -38.67
N ARG A 278 14.99 0.14 -37.94
CA ARG A 278 15.63 0.11 -36.63
C ARG A 278 14.82 -0.64 -35.56
N ILE A 279 13.51 -0.35 -35.48
CA ILE A 279 12.61 -1.02 -34.53
C ILE A 279 12.58 -2.52 -34.82
N GLU A 280 12.46 -2.89 -36.13
CA GLU A 280 12.41 -4.30 -36.53
C GLU A 280 13.69 -5.03 -36.11
N ALA A 281 14.86 -4.49 -36.38
CA ALA A 281 16.12 -5.10 -35.98
C ALA A 281 16.22 -5.28 -34.45
N MET A 282 15.78 -4.32 -33.65
CA MET A 282 15.80 -4.42 -32.19
C MET A 282 14.80 -5.44 -31.67
N VAL A 283 13.59 -5.47 -32.24
CA VAL A 283 12.53 -6.42 -31.84
C VAL A 283 12.96 -7.85 -32.21
N ASP A 284 13.44 -8.08 -33.41
CA ASP A 284 13.85 -9.39 -33.87
C ASP A 284 15.05 -9.93 -33.07
N ASN A 285 16.02 -9.09 -32.75
CA ASN A 285 17.12 -9.46 -31.85
C ASN A 285 16.60 -9.86 -30.45
N CYS A 286 15.61 -9.11 -29.92
CA CYS A 286 15.00 -9.45 -28.63
C CYS A 286 14.24 -10.79 -28.70
N ILE A 287 13.43 -10.98 -29.75
CA ILE A 287 12.67 -12.22 -29.96
C ILE A 287 13.62 -13.43 -30.11
N GLU A 288 14.69 -13.28 -30.86
CA GLU A 288 15.68 -14.35 -31.12
C GLU A 288 16.48 -14.67 -29.85
N LYS A 289 17.00 -13.63 -29.17
CA LYS A 289 17.79 -13.80 -27.94
C LYS A 289 17.02 -14.54 -26.83
N TYR A 290 15.72 -14.28 -26.72
CA TYR A 290 14.88 -14.83 -25.65
C TYR A 290 13.89 -15.90 -26.13
N GLN A 291 14.00 -16.36 -27.40
CA GLN A 291 13.18 -17.42 -28.01
C GLN A 291 11.67 -17.15 -27.91
N LEU A 292 11.23 -15.91 -28.19
CA LEU A 292 9.85 -15.47 -28.04
C LEU A 292 9.00 -15.63 -29.32
N HIS A 293 9.46 -16.40 -30.32
CA HIS A 293 8.85 -16.50 -31.66
C HIS A 293 7.39 -16.93 -31.63
N ASN A 294 7.03 -17.83 -30.70
CA ASN A 294 5.70 -18.45 -30.64
C ASN A 294 4.73 -17.71 -29.70
N LEU A 295 5.17 -16.62 -29.07
CA LEU A 295 4.31 -15.86 -28.15
C LEU A 295 3.49 -14.81 -28.93
N GLU A 296 2.18 -14.96 -28.87
CA GLU A 296 1.24 -14.02 -29.51
C GLU A 296 1.45 -12.57 -29.02
N THR A 297 1.77 -12.41 -27.73
CA THR A 297 2.06 -11.12 -27.13
C THR A 297 3.26 -10.43 -27.77
N ALA A 298 4.32 -11.18 -28.11
CA ALA A 298 5.52 -10.63 -28.75
C ALA A 298 5.21 -10.21 -30.21
N GLN A 299 4.45 -11.02 -30.95
CA GLN A 299 4.06 -10.72 -32.32
C GLN A 299 3.13 -9.49 -32.39
N ASN A 300 2.13 -9.43 -31.53
CA ASN A 300 1.23 -8.27 -31.44
C ASN A 300 1.99 -7.00 -31.06
N LEU A 301 2.96 -7.11 -30.15
CA LEU A 301 3.78 -5.97 -29.75
C LEU A 301 4.69 -5.52 -30.90
N LYS A 302 5.26 -6.44 -31.71
CA LYS A 302 6.03 -6.07 -32.91
C LYS A 302 5.19 -5.23 -33.87
N GLU A 303 3.95 -5.63 -34.16
CA GLU A 303 3.02 -4.86 -35.02
C GLU A 303 2.82 -3.44 -34.50
N GLU A 304 2.61 -3.30 -33.19
CA GLU A 304 2.40 -2.01 -32.53
C GLU A 304 3.66 -1.11 -32.59
N LEU A 305 4.82 -1.66 -32.22
CA LEU A 305 6.08 -0.92 -32.19
C LEU A 305 6.48 -0.42 -33.57
N MET A 306 6.27 -1.21 -34.61
CA MET A 306 6.51 -0.83 -36.04
C MET A 306 5.65 0.37 -36.46
N ARG A 307 4.60 0.70 -35.76
CA ARG A 307 3.73 1.86 -35.98
C ARG A 307 4.02 3.03 -35.03
N GLY A 308 5.06 2.94 -34.19
CA GLY A 308 5.41 3.95 -33.20
C GLY A 308 4.44 4.03 -32.02
N VAL A 309 3.71 2.94 -31.78
CA VAL A 309 2.78 2.73 -30.67
C VAL A 309 3.33 1.62 -29.81
N GLY A 310 3.09 1.67 -28.51
CA GLY A 310 3.46 0.59 -27.60
C GLY A 310 2.56 0.52 -26.39
N ARG A 311 2.75 -0.52 -25.61
CA ARG A 311 2.10 -0.72 -24.32
C ARG A 311 3.10 -1.11 -23.26
N HIS A 312 2.83 -0.73 -22.00
CA HIS A 312 3.69 -1.09 -20.89
C HIS A 312 2.87 -1.33 -19.62
N HIS A 313 2.86 -2.53 -19.12
CA HIS A 313 2.15 -2.94 -17.90
C HIS A 313 2.79 -4.18 -17.29
N ALA A 314 2.42 -4.51 -16.04
CA ALA A 314 3.01 -5.63 -15.31
C ALA A 314 2.75 -7.01 -15.94
N GLY A 315 1.78 -7.14 -16.86
CA GLY A 315 1.47 -8.37 -17.60
C GLY A 315 2.38 -8.66 -18.79
N LEU A 316 3.22 -7.69 -19.22
CA LEU A 316 4.23 -7.92 -20.25
C LEU A 316 5.47 -8.59 -19.67
N LEU A 317 6.14 -9.39 -20.50
CA LEU A 317 7.44 -9.97 -20.19
C LEU A 317 8.46 -8.88 -19.81
N PRO A 318 9.35 -9.13 -18.84
CA PRO A 318 10.37 -8.16 -18.45
C PRO A 318 11.23 -7.68 -19.64
N GLN A 319 11.61 -8.60 -20.52
CA GLN A 319 12.43 -8.35 -21.71
C GLN A 319 11.71 -7.43 -22.71
N LEU A 320 10.41 -7.68 -22.93
CA LEU A 320 9.59 -6.85 -23.82
C LEU A 320 9.33 -5.47 -23.21
N LYS A 321 9.19 -5.37 -21.87
CA LYS A 321 9.11 -4.07 -21.19
C LYS A 321 10.37 -3.26 -21.38
N GLU A 322 11.52 -3.87 -21.19
CA GLU A 322 12.82 -3.22 -21.39
C GLU A 322 12.98 -2.71 -22.83
N LEU A 323 12.62 -3.52 -23.82
CA LEU A 323 12.62 -3.10 -25.23
C LEU A 323 11.73 -1.87 -25.47
N VAL A 324 10.50 -1.88 -24.94
CA VAL A 324 9.57 -0.72 -25.03
C VAL A 324 10.16 0.52 -24.37
N GLU A 325 10.80 0.36 -23.20
CA GLU A 325 11.47 1.44 -22.49
C GLU A 325 12.61 2.06 -23.31
N ILE A 326 13.47 1.23 -23.91
CA ILE A 326 14.57 1.69 -24.76
C ILE A 326 14.03 2.48 -25.96
N LEU A 327 13.07 1.90 -26.69
CA LEU A 327 12.47 2.54 -27.87
C LEU A 327 11.75 3.85 -27.53
N PHE A 328 11.12 3.94 -26.37
CA PHE A 328 10.47 5.17 -25.90
C PHE A 328 11.51 6.24 -25.52
N ALA A 329 12.58 5.85 -24.83
CA ALA A 329 13.69 6.74 -24.46
C ALA A 329 14.38 7.31 -25.70
N GLU A 330 14.55 6.51 -26.76
CA GLU A 330 15.08 6.91 -28.06
C GLU A 330 14.10 7.74 -28.90
N ARG A 331 12.87 7.96 -28.40
CA ARG A 331 11.80 8.74 -29.04
C ARG A 331 11.29 8.15 -30.36
N THR A 332 11.50 6.86 -30.60
CA THR A 332 10.92 6.16 -31.75
C THR A 332 9.44 5.87 -31.55
N LEU A 333 9.02 5.68 -30.28
CA LEU A 333 7.59 5.55 -29.94
C LEU A 333 6.98 6.93 -29.67
N ARG A 334 5.81 7.18 -30.28
CA ARG A 334 5.05 8.44 -30.14
C ARG A 334 3.88 8.33 -29.17
N VAL A 335 3.31 7.14 -29.01
CA VAL A 335 2.20 6.86 -28.11
C VAL A 335 2.50 5.60 -27.31
N LEU A 336 2.43 5.70 -25.97
CA LEU A 336 2.63 4.57 -25.10
C LEU A 336 1.43 4.44 -24.15
N PHE A 337 0.71 3.31 -24.23
CA PHE A 337 -0.37 2.97 -23.32
C PHE A 337 0.21 2.30 -22.08
N VAL A 338 -0.04 2.88 -20.92
CA VAL A 338 0.62 2.48 -19.66
C VAL A 338 -0.37 2.30 -18.52
N THR A 339 -0.04 1.40 -17.60
CA THR A 339 -0.74 1.30 -16.32
C THR A 339 -0.03 2.12 -15.24
N GLU A 340 -0.67 2.30 -14.09
CA GLU A 340 -0.15 3.09 -12.96
C GLU A 340 1.26 2.68 -12.52
N THR A 341 1.61 1.41 -12.64
CA THR A 341 2.95 0.90 -12.31
C THR A 341 4.08 1.58 -13.09
N PHE A 342 3.79 2.11 -14.27
CA PHE A 342 4.74 2.89 -15.07
C PHE A 342 5.04 4.26 -14.44
N ALA A 343 4.05 4.87 -13.80
CA ALA A 343 4.23 6.19 -13.17
C ALA A 343 5.23 6.14 -12.01
N VAL A 344 5.39 5.00 -11.38
CA VAL A 344 6.19 4.80 -10.18
C VAL A 344 7.57 4.21 -10.50
N GLY A 345 7.63 3.27 -11.45
CA GLY A 345 8.80 2.42 -11.66
C GLY A 345 9.78 2.88 -12.73
N VAL A 346 9.42 3.86 -13.54
CA VAL A 346 10.22 4.22 -14.72
C VAL A 346 10.35 5.73 -14.84
N ASN A 347 11.58 6.22 -14.96
CA ASN A 347 11.84 7.66 -15.15
C ASN A 347 11.81 8.04 -16.63
N MET A 348 10.64 7.96 -17.24
CA MET A 348 10.44 8.28 -18.66
C MET A 348 9.37 9.35 -18.83
N PRO A 349 9.74 10.64 -18.85
CA PRO A 349 8.78 11.72 -19.08
C PRO A 349 8.41 11.80 -20.56
N ALA A 350 7.18 12.19 -20.83
CA ALA A 350 6.66 12.50 -22.16
C ALA A 350 6.31 13.98 -22.27
N ARG A 351 6.03 14.47 -23.47
CA ARG A 351 5.51 15.82 -23.64
C ARG A 351 4.10 15.94 -23.12
N SER A 352 3.30 14.89 -23.32
CA SER A 352 1.90 14.84 -22.87
C SER A 352 1.59 13.59 -22.07
N VAL A 353 0.65 13.74 -21.15
CA VAL A 353 0.01 12.65 -20.40
C VAL A 353 -1.50 12.72 -20.62
N ALA A 354 -2.17 11.60 -20.81
CA ALA A 354 -3.62 11.53 -20.86
C ALA A 354 -4.12 10.43 -19.94
N TYR A 355 -5.30 10.63 -19.36
CA TYR A 355 -6.00 9.65 -18.55
C TYR A 355 -7.18 9.07 -19.32
N ASP A 356 -7.39 7.76 -19.21
CA ASP A 356 -8.62 7.13 -19.72
C ASP A 356 -9.79 7.30 -18.77
N ALA A 357 -9.54 7.21 -17.47
CA ALA A 357 -10.52 7.37 -16.40
C ALA A 357 -9.89 8.08 -15.21
N LEU A 358 -10.73 8.55 -14.26
CA LEU A 358 -10.31 9.16 -12.99
C LEU A 358 -10.71 8.32 -11.78
N LYS A 359 -11.29 7.13 -12.03
CA LYS A 359 -11.55 6.10 -11.02
C LYS A 359 -10.72 4.87 -11.30
N LYS A 360 -10.23 4.26 -10.25
CA LYS A 360 -9.47 3.01 -10.32
C LYS A 360 -9.99 1.98 -9.33
N TYR A 361 -9.73 0.71 -9.62
CA TYR A 361 -10.01 -0.39 -8.70
C TYR A 361 -8.85 -0.57 -7.73
N ASP A 362 -9.12 -0.52 -6.42
CA ASP A 362 -8.10 -0.60 -5.36
C ASP A 362 -7.89 -2.03 -4.81
N GLY A 363 -8.45 -3.04 -5.47
CA GLY A 363 -8.46 -4.41 -4.99
C GLY A 363 -9.79 -4.80 -4.31
N ARG A 364 -10.57 -3.83 -3.82
CA ARG A 364 -11.86 -4.02 -3.14
C ARG A 364 -13.02 -3.34 -3.86
N SER A 365 -12.82 -2.08 -4.26
CA SER A 365 -13.86 -1.25 -4.88
C SER A 365 -13.29 -0.28 -5.91
N PHE A 366 -14.17 0.28 -6.75
CA PHE A 366 -13.80 1.41 -7.60
C PHE A 366 -13.85 2.70 -6.77
N ARG A 367 -12.74 3.41 -6.68
CA ARG A 367 -12.64 4.69 -6.00
C ARG A 367 -12.06 5.79 -6.92
N PRO A 368 -12.35 7.06 -6.63
CA PRO A 368 -11.64 8.18 -7.24
C PRO A 368 -10.12 8.09 -6.98
N MET A 369 -9.35 8.64 -7.90
CA MET A 369 -7.91 8.85 -7.68
C MET A 369 -7.69 9.83 -6.54
N ARG A 370 -6.62 9.63 -5.76
CA ARG A 370 -6.12 10.61 -4.80
C ARG A 370 -5.35 11.71 -5.51
N ALA A 371 -5.29 12.91 -4.92
CA ALA A 371 -4.56 14.04 -5.51
C ALA A 371 -3.06 13.73 -5.67
N LEU A 372 -2.45 12.98 -4.74
CA LEU A 372 -1.07 12.50 -4.85
C LEU A 372 -0.88 11.60 -6.08
N GLU A 373 -1.75 10.59 -6.28
CA GLU A 373 -1.69 9.67 -7.43
C GLU A 373 -1.83 10.42 -8.76
N PHE A 374 -2.78 11.35 -8.83
CA PHE A 374 -2.98 12.21 -9.98
C PHE A 374 -1.75 13.09 -10.28
N THR A 375 -1.17 13.68 -9.24
CA THR A 375 0.02 14.54 -9.38
C THR A 375 1.24 13.74 -9.82
N GLN A 376 1.45 12.52 -9.33
CA GLN A 376 2.55 11.64 -9.75
C GLN A 376 2.46 11.27 -11.23
N ILE A 377 1.28 10.88 -11.69
CA ILE A 377 1.04 10.56 -13.11
C ILE A 377 1.17 11.82 -13.99
N SER A 378 0.51 12.90 -13.60
CA SER A 378 0.61 14.21 -14.30
C SER A 378 2.05 14.71 -14.33
N GLY A 379 2.81 14.37 -13.28
CA GLY A 379 4.24 14.68 -13.14
C GLY A 379 5.14 14.11 -14.26
N ARG A 380 4.66 13.13 -15.00
CA ARG A 380 5.37 12.57 -16.17
C ARG A 380 5.24 13.45 -17.42
N ALA A 381 4.37 14.47 -17.41
CA ALA A 381 4.25 15.42 -18.52
C ALA A 381 5.32 16.52 -18.43
N GLY A 382 5.95 16.82 -19.56
CA GLY A 382 6.98 17.85 -19.68
C GLY A 382 8.40 17.34 -19.40
N ARG A 383 9.25 17.34 -20.41
CA ARG A 383 10.67 16.90 -20.34
C ARG A 383 11.56 18.10 -20.04
N ARG A 384 12.29 18.04 -18.92
CA ARG A 384 13.22 19.12 -18.52
C ARG A 384 14.27 19.35 -19.62
N GLY A 385 14.52 20.62 -19.92
CA GLY A 385 15.48 21.02 -20.97
C GLY A 385 15.00 20.85 -22.42
N ILE A 386 13.79 20.29 -22.62
CA ILE A 386 13.25 20.02 -23.98
C ILE A 386 11.91 20.74 -24.18
N ASP A 387 10.97 20.53 -23.27
CA ASP A 387 9.61 21.07 -23.39
C ASP A 387 9.46 22.33 -22.54
N LYS A 388 8.77 23.33 -23.08
CA LYS A 388 8.41 24.55 -22.33
C LYS A 388 7.17 24.35 -21.46
N THR A 389 6.33 23.38 -21.81
CA THR A 389 5.07 23.07 -21.12
C THR A 389 4.76 21.60 -21.24
N GLY A 390 4.41 20.96 -20.13
CA GLY A 390 3.85 19.61 -20.10
C GLY A 390 2.32 19.67 -20.23
N TRP A 391 1.75 18.83 -21.07
CA TRP A 391 0.31 18.81 -21.35
C TRP A 391 -0.35 17.63 -20.63
N VAL A 392 -1.42 17.89 -19.90
CA VAL A 392 -2.16 16.84 -19.19
C VAL A 392 -3.61 16.85 -19.69
N VAL A 393 -4.05 15.74 -20.28
CA VAL A 393 -5.41 15.58 -20.78
C VAL A 393 -6.25 14.79 -19.77
N VAL A 394 -7.27 15.43 -19.25
CA VAL A 394 -8.16 14.90 -18.20
C VAL A 394 -9.55 14.66 -18.80
N PRO A 395 -10.11 13.44 -18.76
CA PRO A 395 -11.46 13.19 -19.25
C PRO A 395 -12.50 13.76 -18.27
N HIS A 396 -13.48 14.49 -18.79
CA HIS A 396 -14.66 14.89 -18.02
C HIS A 396 -15.75 13.84 -18.22
N ILE A 397 -15.93 13.00 -17.22
CA ILE A 397 -16.94 11.93 -17.18
C ILE A 397 -17.88 12.21 -16.01
N PRO A 398 -19.08 12.82 -16.22
CA PRO A 398 -19.95 13.28 -15.13
C PRO A 398 -20.39 12.17 -14.16
N ARG A 399 -20.42 10.91 -14.63
CA ARG A 399 -20.74 9.75 -13.78
C ARG A 399 -19.60 9.30 -12.86
N ASP A 400 -18.36 9.68 -13.20
CA ASP A 400 -17.20 9.31 -12.42
C ASP A 400 -16.92 10.33 -11.31
N LEU A 401 -16.88 11.60 -11.66
CA LEU A 401 -16.63 12.71 -10.73
C LEU A 401 -17.55 13.87 -11.04
N SER A 402 -18.08 14.49 -10.01
CA SER A 402 -18.73 15.80 -10.10
C SER A 402 -17.70 16.85 -10.54
N PHE A 403 -18.19 18.00 -11.00
CA PHE A 403 -17.32 19.10 -11.42
C PHE A 403 -16.45 19.63 -10.27
N GLU A 404 -16.98 19.65 -9.03
CA GLU A 404 -16.24 20.04 -7.83
C GLU A 404 -15.17 19.05 -7.45
N GLU A 405 -15.49 17.74 -7.49
CA GLU A 405 -14.50 16.67 -7.27
C GLU A 405 -13.39 16.71 -8.32
N LEU A 406 -13.72 16.94 -9.59
CA LEU A 406 -12.75 17.11 -10.66
C LEU A 406 -11.85 18.34 -10.42
N GLN A 407 -12.43 19.45 -9.99
CA GLN A 407 -11.68 20.65 -9.65
C GLN A 407 -10.73 20.40 -8.48
N ASN A 408 -11.19 19.73 -7.43
CA ASN A 408 -10.40 19.40 -6.26
C ASN A 408 -9.27 18.41 -6.60
N LEU A 409 -9.54 17.42 -7.45
CA LEU A 409 -8.53 16.47 -7.89
C LEU A 409 -7.37 17.14 -8.66
N VAL A 410 -7.71 18.11 -9.54
CA VAL A 410 -6.73 18.74 -10.44
C VAL A 410 -6.02 19.93 -9.79
N TYR A 411 -6.71 20.70 -8.95
CA TYR A 411 -6.23 21.96 -8.40
C TYR A 411 -6.29 22.05 -6.86
N GLY A 412 -6.78 21.01 -6.20
CA GLY A 412 -6.83 20.93 -4.74
C GLY A 412 -5.48 20.58 -4.12
N ASP A 413 -5.45 20.60 -2.80
CA ASP A 413 -4.27 20.26 -2.03
C ASP A 413 -4.04 18.73 -2.06
N ILE A 414 -2.77 18.35 -1.99
CA ILE A 414 -2.36 16.95 -1.87
C ILE A 414 -2.62 16.50 -0.42
N GLU A 415 -3.07 15.26 -0.26
CA GLU A 415 -3.33 14.66 1.04
C GLU A 415 -2.03 14.52 1.86
N ASN A 416 -2.14 14.66 3.18
CA ASN A 416 -1.03 14.41 4.09
C ASN A 416 -0.57 12.94 4.00
N LEU A 417 0.71 12.73 4.20
CA LEU A 417 1.26 11.40 4.38
C LEU A 417 0.80 10.84 5.72
N GLU A 418 0.11 9.71 5.69
CA GLU A 418 -0.37 8.98 6.87
C GLU A 418 0.34 7.63 6.97
N SER A 419 0.64 7.21 8.19
CA SER A 419 1.23 5.92 8.46
C SER A 419 0.28 4.78 8.08
N GLN A 420 0.86 3.72 7.51
CA GLN A 420 0.19 2.44 7.23
C GLN A 420 0.86 1.29 8.00
N PHE A 421 1.40 1.57 9.18
CA PHE A 421 2.17 0.62 9.96
C PHE A 421 1.32 -0.57 10.43
N ASP A 422 1.73 -1.77 10.06
CA ASP A 422 1.20 -3.06 10.52
C ASP A 422 2.36 -4.01 10.84
N LEU A 423 2.23 -4.80 11.90
CA LEU A 423 3.27 -5.73 12.35
C LEU A 423 3.14 -7.09 11.63
N SER A 424 4.21 -7.55 10.94
CA SER A 424 4.30 -8.93 10.47
C SER A 424 4.59 -9.90 11.64
N PHE A 425 4.39 -11.19 11.45
CA PHE A 425 4.82 -12.19 12.45
C PHE A 425 6.34 -12.26 12.56
N ASN A 426 7.03 -12.08 11.45
CA ASN A 426 8.49 -11.98 11.43
C ASN A 426 8.96 -10.81 12.33
N SER A 427 8.39 -9.61 12.18
CA SER A 427 8.72 -8.46 13.03
C SER A 427 8.42 -8.74 14.51
N VAL A 428 7.29 -9.39 14.82
CA VAL A 428 6.94 -9.76 16.21
C VAL A 428 7.95 -10.73 16.81
N LEU A 429 8.36 -11.77 16.06
CA LEU A 429 9.33 -12.78 16.52
C LEU A 429 10.72 -12.16 16.74
N ASN A 430 11.18 -11.32 15.82
CA ASN A 430 12.46 -10.64 15.94
C ASN A 430 12.48 -9.64 17.12
N LEU A 431 11.40 -8.88 17.31
CA LEU A 431 11.25 -8.02 18.49
C LEU A 431 11.27 -8.83 19.79
N TYR A 432 10.56 -9.96 19.82
CA TYR A 432 10.49 -10.81 21.02
C TYR A 432 11.83 -11.44 21.38
N SER A 433 12.62 -11.87 20.38
CA SER A 433 13.92 -12.52 20.60
C SER A 433 15.05 -11.54 20.89
N GLY A 434 15.02 -10.36 20.28
CA GLY A 434 16.12 -9.39 20.33
C GLY A 434 16.01 -8.38 21.47
N HIS A 435 14.82 -8.21 22.09
CA HIS A 435 14.56 -7.11 23.00
C HIS A 435 13.75 -7.51 24.23
N LYS A 436 13.97 -6.80 25.34
CA LYS A 436 13.14 -6.93 26.54
C LYS A 436 11.77 -6.29 26.31
N THR A 437 10.75 -6.73 27.04
CA THR A 437 9.36 -6.24 26.90
C THR A 437 9.24 -4.72 26.92
N GLU A 438 9.98 -4.04 27.80
CA GLU A 438 9.96 -2.57 27.91
C GLU A 438 10.61 -1.89 26.69
N GLU A 439 11.65 -2.49 26.12
CA GLU A 439 12.30 -2.02 24.91
C GLU A 439 11.38 -2.18 23.69
N VAL A 440 10.67 -3.33 23.61
CA VAL A 440 9.67 -3.56 22.56
C VAL A 440 8.57 -2.49 22.62
N ARG A 441 8.06 -2.17 23.80
CA ARG A 441 7.09 -1.07 23.96
C ARG A 441 7.63 0.27 23.44
N LEU A 442 8.89 0.58 23.74
CA LEU A 442 9.53 1.81 23.26
C LEU A 442 9.68 1.81 21.74
N ILE A 443 10.08 0.67 21.15
CA ILE A 443 10.20 0.51 19.70
C ILE A 443 8.83 0.69 19.03
N LEU A 444 7.80 0.02 19.54
CA LEU A 444 6.44 0.13 19.02
C LEU A 444 5.86 1.55 19.12
N LYS A 445 6.29 2.35 20.10
CA LYS A 445 5.90 3.76 20.21
C LYS A 445 6.62 4.68 19.22
N ARG A 446 7.67 4.21 18.56
CA ARG A 446 8.46 5.02 17.59
C ARG A 446 7.88 5.02 16.18
N ASN A 447 6.81 4.25 15.87
CA ASN A 447 6.22 4.28 14.54
C ASN A 447 5.54 5.63 14.24
N PHE A 448 5.39 5.94 12.94
CA PHE A 448 4.84 7.22 12.50
C PHE A 448 3.37 7.40 12.87
N ALA A 449 2.58 6.31 12.88
CA ALA A 449 1.19 6.36 13.33
C ALA A 449 1.08 6.85 14.79
N GLN A 450 1.93 6.32 15.67
CA GLN A 450 1.97 6.74 17.07
C GLN A 450 2.45 8.19 17.20
N PHE A 451 3.45 8.59 16.41
CA PHE A 451 3.92 9.96 16.38
C PHE A 451 2.82 10.93 15.95
N GLN A 452 2.04 10.59 14.93
CA GLN A 452 0.89 11.37 14.47
C GLN A 452 -0.23 11.41 15.52
N ALA A 453 -0.55 10.28 16.15
CA ALA A 453 -1.54 10.20 17.22
C ALA A 453 -1.16 11.05 18.44
N ASN A 454 0.12 11.07 18.79
CA ASN A 454 0.63 11.82 19.94
C ASN A 454 0.34 13.33 19.87
N LYS A 455 0.16 13.89 18.68
CA LYS A 455 -0.24 15.29 18.53
C LYS A 455 -1.59 15.62 19.16
N ASN A 456 -2.52 14.66 19.14
CA ASN A 456 -3.88 14.81 19.66
C ASN A 456 -3.97 14.50 21.17
N LEU A 457 -2.94 13.82 21.73
CA LEU A 457 -2.93 13.41 23.13
C LEU A 457 -3.05 14.59 24.11
N PRO A 458 -2.39 15.75 23.94
CA PRO A 458 -2.54 16.89 24.83
C PRO A 458 -4.00 17.39 24.89
N GLU A 459 -4.67 17.53 23.75
CA GLU A 459 -6.05 17.98 23.66
C GLU A 459 -7.00 16.97 24.33
N LEU A 460 -6.80 15.67 24.09
CA LEU A 460 -7.59 14.61 24.72
C LEU A 460 -7.37 14.59 26.24
N THR A 461 -6.13 14.74 26.67
CA THR A 461 -5.78 14.80 28.10
C THR A 461 -6.46 15.98 28.78
N GLU A 462 -6.46 17.14 28.14
CA GLU A 462 -7.15 18.35 28.65
C GLU A 462 -8.67 18.13 28.71
N LYS A 463 -9.27 17.52 27.69
CA LYS A 463 -10.71 17.17 27.71
C LYS A 463 -11.06 16.22 28.86
N VAL A 464 -10.25 15.18 29.08
CA VAL A 464 -10.41 14.23 30.19
C VAL A 464 -10.27 14.95 31.54
N ALA A 465 -9.28 15.83 31.70
CA ALA A 465 -9.08 16.60 32.92
C ALA A 465 -10.24 17.57 33.20
N LYS A 466 -10.71 18.30 32.17
CA LYS A 466 -11.88 19.18 32.30
C LYS A 466 -13.14 18.43 32.72
N LEU A 467 -13.41 17.27 32.12
CA LEU A 467 -14.56 16.45 32.47
C LEU A 467 -14.48 15.93 33.91
N ARG A 468 -13.29 15.53 34.40
CA ARG A 468 -13.11 15.14 35.82
C ARG A 468 -13.46 16.26 36.77
N LEU A 469 -12.96 17.46 36.53
CA LEU A 469 -13.27 18.64 37.35
C LEU A 469 -14.78 19.00 37.30
N GLU A 470 -15.40 18.85 36.13
CA GLU A 470 -16.82 19.10 35.97
C GLU A 470 -17.67 18.06 36.76
N ILE A 471 -17.30 16.79 36.72
CA ILE A 471 -17.94 15.73 37.52
C ILE A 471 -17.83 16.05 39.01
N GLU A 472 -16.65 16.43 39.50
CA GLU A 472 -16.44 16.77 40.90
C GLU A 472 -17.29 17.99 41.35
N ARG A 473 -17.55 18.97 40.48
CA ARG A 473 -18.40 20.12 40.75
C ARG A 473 -19.89 19.76 40.80
N VAL A 474 -20.28 18.83 39.94
CA VAL A 474 -21.66 18.42 39.76
C VAL A 474 -22.08 17.32 40.72
N ALA A 475 -21.15 16.45 41.14
CA ALA A 475 -21.43 15.34 42.05
C ALA A 475 -22.25 15.78 43.30
N PRO A 476 -23.27 15.04 43.67
CA PRO A 476 -24.09 15.39 44.84
C PRO A 476 -23.24 15.37 46.11
N ARG A 477 -23.29 16.43 46.88
CA ARG A 477 -22.64 16.58 48.20
C ARG A 477 -23.71 16.74 49.27
N CYS A 478 -23.81 15.78 50.19
CA CYS A 478 -24.73 15.86 51.26
C CYS A 478 -24.21 16.84 52.35
N PRO A 479 -25.01 17.88 52.74
CA PRO A 479 -24.58 18.81 53.81
C PRO A 479 -24.44 18.14 55.16
N GLU A 480 -25.26 17.16 55.45
CA GLU A 480 -25.33 16.52 56.78
C GLU A 480 -24.35 15.35 56.98
N LYS A 481 -23.59 14.95 55.91
CA LYS A 481 -22.64 13.85 55.94
C LYS A 481 -23.18 12.50 56.36
N LYS A 482 -24.48 12.37 56.64
CA LYS A 482 -25.20 11.12 56.98
C LYS A 482 -26.19 10.84 55.85
N ASN A 483 -25.73 10.10 54.82
CA ASN A 483 -26.61 9.79 53.70
C ASN A 483 -26.43 8.33 53.26
N ASP A 484 -27.50 7.79 52.77
CA ASP A 484 -27.61 6.49 52.12
C ASP A 484 -27.84 6.65 50.61
N PHE A 485 -27.36 7.76 50.03
CA PHE A 485 -27.67 8.17 48.66
C PHE A 485 -27.29 7.12 47.62
N ALA A 486 -26.13 6.45 47.78
CA ALA A 486 -25.70 5.42 46.84
C ALA A 486 -26.67 4.24 46.79
N ASP A 487 -27.11 3.77 47.97
CA ASP A 487 -28.06 2.66 48.08
C ASP A 487 -29.46 3.09 47.68
N PHE A 488 -29.84 4.33 48.03
CA PHE A 488 -31.07 4.93 47.54
C PHE A 488 -31.11 4.99 46.02
N MET A 489 -30.00 5.36 45.34
CA MET A 489 -29.95 5.43 43.86
C MET A 489 -30.05 4.05 43.21
N LYS A 490 -29.50 2.98 43.84
CA LYS A 490 -29.73 1.62 43.37
C LYS A 490 -31.21 1.24 43.44
N PHE A 491 -31.84 1.55 44.54
CA PHE A 491 -33.28 1.37 44.76
C PHE A 491 -34.08 2.20 43.76
N TYR A 492 -33.77 3.49 43.57
CA TYR A 492 -34.43 4.40 42.67
C TYR A 492 -34.37 3.95 41.19
N LYS A 493 -33.23 3.42 40.75
CA LYS A 493 -33.10 2.79 39.41
C LYS A 493 -34.00 1.57 39.27
N LYS A 494 -34.09 0.72 40.27
CA LYS A 494 -34.99 -0.47 40.29
C LYS A 494 -36.43 -0.03 40.18
N LYS A 495 -36.83 1.02 40.93
CA LYS A 495 -38.17 1.61 40.89
C LYS A 495 -38.49 2.15 39.47
N GLN A 496 -37.61 2.92 38.89
CA GLN A 496 -37.78 3.44 37.50
C GLN A 496 -37.89 2.29 36.47
N GLN A 497 -37.06 1.26 36.54
CA GLN A 497 -37.15 0.10 35.66
C GLN A 497 -38.52 -0.61 35.77
N LEU A 498 -39.08 -0.69 36.94
CA LEU A 498 -40.41 -1.25 37.13
C LEU A 498 -41.48 -0.37 36.50
N GLU A 499 -41.41 0.97 36.70
CA GLU A 499 -42.31 1.94 36.12
C GLU A 499 -42.26 1.93 34.58
N ASP A 500 -41.04 1.88 33.99
CA ASP A 500 -40.83 1.78 32.56
C ASP A 500 -41.37 0.46 31.98
N THR A 501 -41.20 -0.65 32.71
CA THR A 501 -41.71 -1.98 32.29
C THR A 501 -43.23 -1.97 32.30
N MET A 502 -43.85 -1.40 33.32
CA MET A 502 -45.28 -1.19 33.39
C MET A 502 -45.79 -0.34 32.22
N HIS A 503 -45.12 0.77 31.96
CA HIS A 503 -45.50 1.68 30.85
C HIS A 503 -45.47 0.97 29.52
N ARG A 504 -44.43 0.18 29.24
CA ARG A 504 -44.32 -0.63 28.01
C ARG A 504 -45.40 -1.68 27.92
N GLN A 505 -45.66 -2.45 28.99
CA GLN A 505 -46.72 -3.45 29.01
C GLN A 505 -48.09 -2.85 28.78
N MET A 506 -48.37 -1.68 29.37
CA MET A 506 -49.63 -0.95 29.14
C MET A 506 -49.77 -0.45 27.72
N LEU A 507 -48.66 0.00 27.08
CA LEU A 507 -48.65 0.37 25.67
C LEU A 507 -48.93 -0.83 24.75
N ASP A 508 -48.28 -1.98 25.03
CA ASP A 508 -48.47 -3.20 24.26
C ASP A 508 -49.91 -3.73 24.37
N ILE A 509 -50.50 -3.64 25.58
CA ILE A 509 -51.92 -4.00 25.80
C ILE A 509 -52.86 -3.07 25.03
N ARG A 510 -52.58 -1.76 24.95
CA ARG A 510 -53.38 -0.80 24.23
C ARG A 510 -53.30 -0.95 22.71
N THR A 511 -52.15 -1.38 22.20
CA THR A 511 -51.91 -1.53 20.75
C THR A 511 -52.26 -2.90 20.20
N GLY A 512 -52.27 -3.95 21.02
CA GLY A 512 -52.28 -5.33 20.57
C GLY A 512 -53.65 -6.06 20.55
N MET A 513 -54.68 -5.65 21.34
CA MET A 513 -55.96 -6.42 21.43
C MET A 513 -57.17 -5.54 21.69
N ARG A 514 -58.23 -5.70 20.92
CA ARG A 514 -59.58 -5.18 21.15
C ARG A 514 -60.50 -6.31 21.70
N GLY A 515 -61.04 -6.21 22.94
CA GLY A 515 -62.04 -7.13 23.46
C GLY A 515 -62.11 -7.24 25.00
N ARG A 516 -63.14 -7.98 25.51
CA ARG A 516 -63.44 -8.17 26.96
C ARG A 516 -62.28 -8.84 27.73
N LYS A 517 -61.53 -9.76 27.07
CA LYS A 517 -60.35 -10.43 27.65
C LYS A 517 -59.20 -9.43 27.94
N ASN A 518 -59.07 -8.39 27.19
CA ASN A 518 -58.05 -7.37 27.34
C ASN A 518 -58.25 -6.55 28.62
N ARG A 519 -59.52 -6.27 29.01
CA ARG A 519 -59.83 -5.51 30.23
C ARG A 519 -59.48 -6.29 31.48
N ILE A 520 -59.67 -7.63 31.51
CA ILE A 520 -59.35 -8.49 32.65
C ILE A 520 -57.82 -8.55 32.82
N PHE A 521 -57.10 -8.79 31.72
CA PHE A 521 -55.65 -8.85 31.73
C PHE A 521 -55.02 -7.50 32.10
N GLN A 522 -55.57 -6.41 31.63
CA GLN A 522 -55.17 -5.07 32.00
C GLN A 522 -55.34 -4.81 33.49
N ALA A 523 -56.48 -5.18 34.07
CA ALA A 523 -56.77 -5.03 35.48
C ALA A 523 -55.83 -5.87 36.37
N GLU A 524 -55.45 -7.11 35.94
CA GLU A 524 -54.47 -7.94 36.62
C GLU A 524 -53.07 -7.33 36.61
N VAL A 525 -52.65 -6.82 35.47
CA VAL A 525 -51.35 -6.11 35.33
C VAL A 525 -51.31 -4.86 36.19
N GLU A 526 -52.37 -4.03 36.14
CA GLU A 526 -52.50 -2.82 36.97
C GLU A 526 -52.47 -3.14 38.45
N LYS A 527 -53.16 -4.19 38.89
CA LYS A 527 -53.18 -4.64 40.30
C LYS A 527 -51.79 -5.07 40.75
N LYS A 528 -51.13 -5.95 39.99
CA LYS A 528 -49.79 -6.46 40.29
C LYS A 528 -48.76 -5.34 40.41
N PHE A 529 -48.81 -4.32 39.51
CA PHE A 529 -47.93 -3.16 39.60
C PHE A 529 -48.31 -2.22 40.75
N SER A 530 -49.61 -2.05 41.05
CA SER A 530 -50.05 -1.25 42.18
C SER A 530 -49.51 -1.80 43.51
N ASP A 531 -49.58 -3.13 43.69
CA ASP A 531 -49.05 -3.80 44.89
C ASP A 531 -47.52 -3.64 44.97
N SER A 532 -46.80 -3.90 43.90
CA SER A 532 -45.34 -3.71 43.84
C SER A 532 -44.92 -2.26 44.04
N HIS A 533 -45.71 -1.31 43.54
CA HIS A 533 -45.45 0.13 43.69
C HIS A 533 -45.71 0.61 45.11
N ALA A 534 -46.70 0.00 45.82
CA ALA A 534 -46.96 0.26 47.22
C ALA A 534 -45.81 -0.21 48.11
N GLU A 535 -45.32 -1.44 47.89
CA GLU A 535 -44.13 -1.96 48.59
C GLU A 535 -42.88 -1.08 48.36
N LEU A 536 -42.63 -0.65 47.13
CA LEU A 536 -41.52 0.24 46.83
C LEU A 536 -41.65 1.61 47.48
N ARG A 537 -42.87 2.15 47.62
CA ARG A 537 -43.09 3.40 48.35
C ARG A 537 -42.80 3.27 49.86
N GLU A 538 -43.12 2.15 50.48
CA GLU A 538 -42.76 1.91 51.87
C GLU A 538 -41.24 1.72 52.05
N GLN A 539 -40.61 0.98 51.14
CA GLN A 539 -39.15 0.86 51.14
C GLN A 539 -38.45 2.23 50.92
N GLU A 540 -38.98 3.10 50.06
CA GLU A 540 -38.43 4.45 49.83
C GLU A 540 -38.36 5.26 51.14
N LYS A 541 -39.35 5.11 52.02
CA LYS A 541 -39.39 5.80 53.30
C LYS A 541 -38.38 5.29 54.33
N THR A 542 -37.79 4.11 54.11
CA THR A 542 -36.73 3.56 54.99
C THR A 542 -35.39 4.28 54.77
N PHE A 543 -35.18 4.85 53.59
CA PHE A 543 -33.96 5.60 53.28
C PHE A 543 -34.00 7.02 53.87
N ILE A 544 -32.88 7.47 54.43
CA ILE A 544 -32.71 8.85 54.88
C ILE A 544 -32.90 9.81 53.70
N CYS A 545 -32.29 9.49 52.53
CA CYS A 545 -32.42 10.25 51.30
C CYS A 545 -33.86 10.26 50.77
N GLY A 546 -34.66 9.22 50.98
CA GLY A 546 -36.07 9.16 50.56
C GLY A 546 -36.98 10.18 51.23
N ARG A 547 -36.59 10.65 52.44
CA ARG A 547 -37.33 11.69 53.20
C ARG A 547 -36.70 13.08 53.10
N CYS A 548 -35.62 13.23 52.31
CA CYS A 548 -34.87 14.48 52.26
C CYS A 548 -35.50 15.49 51.29
N HIS A 549 -35.70 16.73 51.76
CA HIS A 549 -36.25 17.81 50.92
C HIS A 549 -35.36 18.21 49.74
N ASN A 550 -34.05 17.87 49.78
CA ASN A 550 -33.09 18.11 48.68
C ASN A 550 -32.96 16.95 47.69
N LEU A 551 -33.74 15.89 47.85
CA LEU A 551 -33.62 14.65 47.08
C LEU A 551 -33.62 14.87 45.57
N ASN A 552 -34.59 15.60 45.03
CA ASN A 552 -34.74 15.87 43.62
C ASN A 552 -33.48 16.57 43.05
N ARG A 553 -32.91 17.51 43.81
CA ARG A 553 -31.67 18.18 43.44
C ARG A 553 -30.49 17.22 43.41
N CYS A 554 -30.39 16.30 44.37
CA CYS A 554 -29.36 15.29 44.40
C CYS A 554 -29.50 14.28 43.26
N ILE A 555 -30.72 13.82 42.96
CA ILE A 555 -30.98 12.96 41.79
C ILE A 555 -30.59 13.64 40.48
N SER A 556 -31.03 14.87 40.27
CA SER A 556 -30.67 15.62 39.05
C SER A 556 -29.16 15.78 38.89
N ARG A 557 -28.47 16.13 39.98
CA ARG A 557 -27.00 16.25 39.97
C ARG A 557 -26.32 14.89 39.71
N HIS A 558 -26.82 13.82 40.27
CA HIS A 558 -26.31 12.47 40.06
C HIS A 558 -26.49 12.04 38.59
N GLN A 559 -27.68 12.27 38.04
CA GLN A 559 -27.94 11.99 36.62
C GLN A 559 -27.03 12.82 35.67
N GLN A 560 -26.76 14.06 36.04
CA GLN A 560 -25.83 14.90 35.30
C GLN A 560 -24.38 14.35 35.39
N ALA A 561 -23.94 13.99 36.58
CA ALA A 561 -22.64 13.37 36.81
C ALA A 561 -22.50 12.05 36.04
N GLU A 562 -23.51 11.19 36.03
CA GLU A 562 -23.53 9.93 35.29
C GLU A 562 -23.42 10.12 33.77
N ARG A 563 -24.05 11.18 33.22
CA ARG A 563 -23.90 11.54 31.81
C ARG A 563 -22.45 12.01 31.48
N LEU A 564 -21.85 12.77 32.39
CA LEU A 564 -20.46 13.21 32.24
C LEU A 564 -19.48 12.07 32.42
N GLU A 565 -19.73 11.11 33.32
CA GLU A 565 -18.95 9.89 33.49
C GLU A 565 -18.94 9.02 32.23
N LYS A 566 -20.10 8.87 31.55
CA LYS A 566 -20.15 8.18 30.26
C LYS A 566 -19.28 8.86 29.21
N LYS A 567 -19.32 10.21 29.15
CA LYS A 567 -18.44 10.99 28.26
C LYS A 567 -16.95 10.82 28.66
N LEU A 568 -16.66 10.89 29.95
CA LEU A 568 -15.30 10.70 30.47
C LEU A 568 -14.74 9.33 30.09
N ASN A 569 -15.53 8.26 30.27
CA ASN A 569 -15.11 6.90 29.93
C ASN A 569 -14.88 6.75 28.42
N TYR A 570 -15.70 7.39 27.59
CA TYR A 570 -15.48 7.41 26.14
C TYR A 570 -14.15 8.10 25.78
N TRP A 571 -13.90 9.31 26.32
CA TRP A 571 -12.65 10.04 26.02
C TRP A 571 -11.42 9.39 26.65
N ARG A 572 -11.57 8.72 27.80
CA ARG A 572 -10.50 7.91 28.41
C ARG A 572 -10.16 6.72 27.54
N GLY A 573 -11.15 5.99 27.04
CA GLY A 573 -10.94 4.89 26.10
C GLY A 573 -10.18 5.33 24.86
N LEU A 574 -10.58 6.47 24.26
CA LEU A 574 -9.84 7.06 23.12
C LEU A 574 -8.41 7.44 23.49
N LEU A 575 -8.17 8.01 24.67
CA LEU A 575 -6.84 8.37 25.13
C LEU A 575 -5.94 7.13 25.33
N GLU A 576 -6.48 6.05 25.89
CA GLU A 576 -5.79 4.78 26.07
C GLU A 576 -5.50 4.10 24.72
N GLU A 577 -6.47 4.08 23.80
CA GLU A 577 -6.29 3.54 22.46
C GLU A 577 -5.24 4.31 21.65
N GLN A 578 -5.23 5.63 21.71
CA GLN A 578 -4.25 6.46 20.98
C GLN A 578 -2.86 6.47 21.63
N GLY A 579 -2.76 6.15 22.90
CA GLY A 579 -1.49 6.12 23.61
C GLY A 579 -0.57 4.95 23.26
N GLU A 580 -1.13 3.82 22.78
CA GLU A 580 -0.38 2.59 22.47
C GLU A 580 -1.02 1.83 21.30
N LEU A 581 -1.03 2.44 20.09
CA LEU A 581 -1.75 1.92 18.93
C LEU A 581 -1.35 0.50 18.51
N GLN A 582 -0.07 0.17 18.57
CA GLN A 582 0.46 -1.09 18.06
C GLN A 582 0.62 -2.18 19.13
N LEU A 583 0.63 -1.81 20.40
CA LEU A 583 0.82 -2.78 21.47
C LEU A 583 -0.28 -3.85 21.55
N PRO A 584 -1.57 -3.52 21.41
CA PRO A 584 -2.63 -4.54 21.42
C PRO A 584 -2.53 -5.52 20.23
N LEU A 585 -2.05 -5.07 19.09
CA LEU A 585 -1.83 -5.95 17.92
C LEU A 585 -0.64 -6.88 18.16
N TYR A 586 0.46 -6.34 18.67
CA TYR A 586 1.64 -7.11 19.07
C TYR A 586 1.27 -8.21 20.07
N GLU A 587 0.56 -7.87 21.13
CA GLU A 587 0.15 -8.83 22.18
C GLU A 587 -0.77 -9.94 21.63
N ARG A 588 -1.71 -9.61 20.75
CA ARG A 588 -2.57 -10.60 20.08
C ARG A 588 -1.79 -11.55 19.19
N LYS A 589 -0.82 -11.04 18.42
CA LYS A 589 0.05 -11.88 17.59
C LYS A 589 0.97 -12.75 18.47
N LEU A 590 1.50 -12.18 19.54
CA LEU A 590 2.34 -12.91 20.51
C LEU A 590 1.58 -14.04 21.20
N GLU A 591 0.33 -13.82 21.60
CA GLU A 591 -0.52 -14.86 22.19
C GLU A 591 -0.79 -15.99 21.18
N LEU A 592 -1.03 -15.67 19.90
CA LEU A 592 -1.16 -16.69 18.87
C LEU A 592 0.11 -17.52 18.71
N LEU A 593 1.28 -16.87 18.70
CA LEU A 593 2.57 -17.53 18.59
C LEU A 593 2.85 -18.46 19.77
N ARG A 594 2.44 -18.08 21.00
CA ARG A 594 2.52 -18.96 22.17
C ARG A 594 1.64 -20.19 22.01
N ARG A 595 0.39 -20.02 21.61
CA ARG A 595 -0.56 -21.13 21.40
C ARG A 595 -0.10 -22.12 20.34
N LEU A 596 0.54 -21.64 19.30
CA LEU A 596 1.07 -22.48 18.23
C LEU A 596 2.47 -23.06 18.53
N GLY A 597 3.07 -22.73 19.68
CA GLY A 597 4.37 -23.25 20.09
C GLY A 597 5.56 -22.67 19.32
N TYR A 598 5.51 -21.38 19.00
CA TYR A 598 6.62 -20.63 18.39
C TYR A 598 7.55 -20.01 19.41
N ILE A 599 7.00 -19.66 20.57
CA ILE A 599 7.69 -18.98 21.67
C ILE A 599 7.26 -19.55 23.01
N ASP A 600 8.17 -19.51 23.98
CA ASP A 600 7.89 -19.75 25.41
C ASP A 600 8.53 -18.64 26.25
N GLU A 601 8.50 -18.74 27.58
CA GLU A 601 9.06 -17.76 28.51
C GLU A 601 10.60 -17.58 28.35
N LYS A 602 11.28 -18.53 27.71
CA LYS A 602 12.74 -18.54 27.56
C LYS A 602 13.21 -17.94 26.20
N GLY A 603 12.28 -17.79 25.24
CA GLY A 603 12.59 -17.25 23.93
C GLY A 603 11.89 -17.96 22.77
N LEU A 604 12.55 -17.97 21.60
CA LEU A 604 12.06 -18.66 20.42
C LEU A 604 12.21 -20.18 20.57
N LEU A 605 11.15 -20.90 20.25
CA LEU A 605 11.18 -22.33 20.01
C LEU A 605 11.57 -22.63 18.55
N PRO A 606 11.88 -23.87 18.16
CA PRO A 606 12.31 -24.18 16.78
C PRO A 606 11.37 -23.67 15.68
N ARG A 607 10.06 -23.63 15.92
CA ARG A 607 9.08 -22.98 15.02
C ARG A 607 9.32 -21.49 14.91
N GLY A 608 9.56 -20.81 16.02
CA GLY A 608 9.87 -19.39 16.08
C GLY A 608 11.18 -19.04 15.38
N GLU A 609 12.24 -19.87 15.56
CA GLU A 609 13.52 -19.69 14.88
C GLU A 609 13.40 -19.78 13.35
N LEU A 610 12.59 -20.69 12.84
CA LEU A 610 12.34 -20.81 11.42
C LEU A 610 11.52 -19.61 10.91
N ALA A 611 10.40 -19.30 11.56
CA ALA A 611 9.49 -18.25 11.15
C ALA A 611 10.12 -16.83 11.19
N SER A 612 11.06 -16.59 12.12
CA SER A 612 11.78 -15.31 12.19
C SER A 612 12.71 -15.04 10.99
N ARG A 613 12.97 -16.04 10.15
CA ARG A 613 13.80 -15.95 8.94
C ARG A 613 12.98 -16.01 7.64
N ILE A 614 11.67 -16.13 7.75
CA ILE A 614 10.74 -16.16 6.62
C ILE A 614 9.99 -14.84 6.60
N HIS A 615 9.88 -14.21 5.42
CA HIS A 615 9.26 -12.89 5.26
C HIS A 615 7.93 -12.93 4.50
N THR A 616 7.52 -14.10 4.06
CA THR A 616 6.29 -14.30 3.28
C THR A 616 5.54 -15.50 3.82
N GLU A 617 4.31 -15.29 4.29
CA GLU A 617 3.42 -16.34 4.83
C GLU A 617 4.12 -17.20 5.92
N GLU A 618 4.80 -16.54 6.84
CA GLU A 618 5.76 -17.10 7.81
C GLU A 618 5.16 -18.27 8.57
N ILE A 619 3.92 -18.13 9.05
CA ILE A 619 3.24 -19.18 9.83
C ILE A 619 2.89 -20.37 8.94
N ALA A 620 2.31 -20.13 7.77
CA ALA A 620 1.91 -21.21 6.87
C ALA A 620 3.11 -22.03 6.37
N VAL A 621 4.21 -21.38 6.03
CA VAL A 621 5.48 -22.03 5.65
C VAL A 621 6.01 -22.87 6.79
N THR A 622 6.08 -22.31 7.99
CA THR A 622 6.60 -22.99 9.18
C THR A 622 5.77 -24.21 9.54
N GLU A 623 4.45 -24.10 9.51
CA GLU A 623 3.56 -25.23 9.81
C GLU A 623 3.68 -26.34 8.76
N LEU A 624 3.81 -26.01 7.47
CA LEU A 624 4.06 -27.00 6.42
C LEU A 624 5.41 -27.72 6.60
N TYR A 625 6.43 -27.01 7.03
CA TYR A 625 7.73 -27.60 7.33
C TYR A 625 7.66 -28.59 8.50
N PHE A 626 7.14 -28.15 9.66
CA PHE A 626 7.09 -28.98 10.87
C PHE A 626 6.12 -30.16 10.76
N HIS A 627 5.14 -30.10 9.84
CA HIS A 627 4.26 -31.22 9.52
C HIS A 627 4.81 -32.12 8.40
N GLY A 628 6.06 -31.92 7.98
CA GLY A 628 6.78 -32.82 7.06
C GLY A 628 6.42 -32.66 5.58
N TYR A 629 5.57 -31.71 5.19
CA TYR A 629 5.14 -31.57 3.78
C TYR A 629 6.32 -31.30 2.84
N PHE A 630 7.31 -30.50 3.23
CA PHE A 630 8.49 -30.24 2.39
C PHE A 630 9.42 -31.46 2.27
N HIS A 631 9.36 -32.41 3.21
CA HIS A 631 10.14 -33.66 3.14
C HIS A 631 9.45 -34.73 2.29
N GLU A 632 8.14 -34.89 2.47
CA GLU A 632 7.38 -35.98 1.85
C GLU A 632 6.95 -35.69 0.42
N CYS A 633 6.66 -34.42 0.07
CA CYS A 633 6.29 -34.01 -1.29
C CYS A 633 7.46 -34.13 -2.24
N SER A 634 7.22 -34.40 -3.53
CA SER A 634 8.24 -34.28 -4.56
C SER A 634 8.66 -32.81 -4.74
N GLU A 635 9.78 -32.57 -5.41
CA GLU A 635 10.27 -31.22 -5.71
C GLU A 635 9.24 -30.39 -6.47
N HIS A 636 8.54 -31.00 -7.43
CA HIS A 636 7.47 -30.37 -8.22
C HIS A 636 6.26 -30.03 -7.35
N GLU A 637 5.90 -30.88 -6.39
CA GLU A 637 4.83 -30.62 -5.44
C GLU A 637 5.21 -29.51 -4.44
N VAL A 638 6.47 -29.47 -3.97
CA VAL A 638 7.00 -28.39 -3.12
C VAL A 638 6.88 -27.05 -3.86
N ASN A 639 7.31 -27.00 -5.12
CA ASN A 639 7.21 -25.81 -5.95
C ASN A 639 5.76 -25.33 -6.09
N ALA A 640 4.82 -26.26 -6.30
CA ALA A 640 3.40 -25.96 -6.41
C ALA A 640 2.77 -25.50 -5.08
N ILE A 641 3.19 -26.03 -3.94
CA ILE A 641 2.77 -25.59 -2.61
C ILE A 641 3.28 -24.17 -2.38
N CYS A 642 4.55 -23.88 -2.68
CA CYS A 642 5.10 -22.52 -2.56
C CYS A 642 4.36 -21.51 -3.45
N LEU A 643 3.98 -21.89 -4.68
CA LEU A 643 3.14 -21.05 -5.52
C LEU A 643 1.77 -20.79 -4.89
N SER A 644 1.19 -21.80 -4.26
CA SER A 644 -0.13 -21.69 -3.61
C SER A 644 -0.15 -20.79 -2.38
N LEU A 645 1.00 -20.60 -1.73
CA LEU A 645 1.18 -19.66 -0.62
C LEU A 645 1.22 -18.20 -1.09
N ILE A 646 1.82 -17.96 -2.26
CA ILE A 646 2.12 -16.62 -2.76
C ILE A 646 1.01 -16.07 -3.65
N TYR A 647 0.38 -16.94 -4.44
CA TYR A 647 -0.56 -16.51 -5.48
C TYR A 647 -1.91 -16.13 -4.90
N GLU A 648 -2.28 -14.85 -5.06
CA GLU A 648 -3.61 -14.35 -4.76
C GLU A 648 -4.43 -14.20 -6.04
N HIS A 649 -5.54 -14.92 -6.12
CA HIS A 649 -6.44 -14.80 -7.26
C HIS A 649 -7.20 -13.47 -7.21
N ARG A 650 -6.85 -12.54 -8.08
CA ARG A 650 -7.63 -11.31 -8.28
C ARG A 650 -8.96 -11.65 -8.94
N ARG A 651 -10.07 -11.54 -8.19
CA ARG A 651 -11.42 -11.67 -8.77
C ARG A 651 -11.58 -10.61 -9.86
N ARG A 652 -11.66 -11.01 -11.13
CA ARG A 652 -12.12 -10.12 -12.20
C ARG A 652 -13.57 -9.75 -11.89
N ALA A 653 -13.87 -8.45 -11.82
CA ALA A 653 -15.24 -7.94 -11.84
C ALA A 653 -15.79 -8.12 -13.26
N GLY A 654 -16.36 -9.28 -13.55
CA GLY A 654 -16.98 -9.64 -14.83
C GLY A 654 -17.35 -11.10 -14.82
N ASN A 655 -18.49 -11.43 -15.41
CA ASN A 655 -19.11 -12.74 -15.43
C ASN A 655 -18.09 -13.85 -15.65
N GLY A 656 -17.89 -14.66 -14.59
CA GLY A 656 -16.90 -15.69 -14.58
C GLY A 656 -17.20 -16.80 -15.56
N GLU A 657 -16.35 -16.97 -16.54
CA GLU A 657 -16.10 -18.31 -17.07
C GLU A 657 -15.31 -19.08 -16.02
N GLN A 658 -15.82 -20.22 -15.62
CA GLN A 658 -15.09 -21.15 -14.77
C GLN A 658 -13.82 -21.59 -15.51
N PRO A 659 -12.66 -21.67 -14.85
CA PRO A 659 -11.46 -22.20 -15.48
C PRO A 659 -11.76 -23.58 -16.08
N ARG A 660 -11.24 -23.82 -17.30
CA ARG A 660 -11.23 -25.15 -17.91
C ARG A 660 -10.83 -26.17 -16.85
N ALA A 661 -11.49 -27.32 -16.85
CA ALA A 661 -11.54 -28.37 -15.84
C ALA A 661 -10.28 -28.42 -14.95
N ALA A 662 -10.47 -28.24 -13.64
CA ALA A 662 -9.39 -28.31 -12.66
C ALA A 662 -8.65 -29.64 -12.82
N ALA A 663 -7.37 -29.59 -13.19
CA ALA A 663 -6.51 -30.76 -13.21
C ALA A 663 -6.56 -31.43 -11.83
N LYS A 664 -6.55 -32.78 -11.82
CA LYS A 664 -6.65 -33.56 -10.58
C LYS A 664 -5.45 -33.24 -9.70
N LEU A 665 -5.66 -32.48 -8.63
CA LEU A 665 -4.60 -32.11 -7.70
C LEU A 665 -3.98 -33.35 -7.08
N PRO A 666 -2.63 -33.43 -6.95
CA PRO A 666 -1.96 -34.48 -6.19
C PRO A 666 -2.47 -34.55 -4.74
N GLU A 667 -2.55 -35.78 -4.20
CA GLU A 667 -3.12 -36.01 -2.87
C GLU A 667 -2.37 -35.25 -1.75
N LYS A 668 -1.05 -35.13 -1.85
CA LYS A 668 -0.25 -34.39 -0.89
C LYS A 668 -0.55 -32.88 -0.89
N ILE A 669 -0.77 -32.29 -2.07
CA ILE A 669 -1.19 -30.88 -2.18
C ILE A 669 -2.61 -30.69 -1.63
N LYS A 670 -3.53 -31.65 -1.83
CA LYS A 670 -4.87 -31.60 -1.22
C LYS A 670 -4.77 -31.67 0.31
N SER A 671 -3.90 -32.54 0.84
CA SER A 671 -3.66 -32.65 2.27
C SER A 671 -3.11 -31.35 2.84
N ALA A 672 -2.07 -30.76 2.23
CA ALA A 672 -1.48 -29.49 2.62
C ALA A 672 -2.52 -28.36 2.61
N ARG A 673 -3.37 -28.30 1.56
CA ARG A 673 -4.48 -27.34 1.47
C ARG A 673 -5.49 -27.54 2.59
N GLY A 674 -5.88 -28.79 2.87
CA GLY A 674 -6.82 -29.13 3.94
C GLY A 674 -6.30 -28.66 5.30
N PHE A 675 -5.03 -28.91 5.55
CA PHE A 675 -4.33 -28.53 6.77
C PHE A 675 -4.27 -26.99 6.96
N ILE A 676 -3.71 -26.25 6.01
CA ILE A 676 -3.59 -24.80 6.10
C ILE A 676 -4.96 -24.12 6.15
N ASN A 677 -5.95 -24.60 5.38
CA ASN A 677 -7.31 -24.04 5.41
C ASN A 677 -8.04 -24.33 6.74
N SER A 678 -7.66 -25.38 7.46
CA SER A 678 -8.13 -25.62 8.83
C SER A 678 -7.58 -24.60 9.81
N LEU A 679 -6.27 -24.30 9.69
CA LEU A 679 -5.61 -23.27 10.51
C LEU A 679 -6.18 -21.87 10.19
N ALA A 680 -6.39 -21.55 8.92
CA ALA A 680 -6.94 -20.26 8.48
C ALA A 680 -8.36 -20.02 9.02
N ARG A 681 -9.18 -21.05 9.19
CA ARG A 681 -10.50 -20.94 9.81
C ARG A 681 -10.44 -20.64 11.30
N GLN A 682 -9.41 -21.08 11.99
CA GLN A 682 -9.21 -20.87 13.43
C GLN A 682 -8.49 -19.55 13.72
N HIS A 683 -7.68 -19.07 12.79
CA HIS A 683 -6.78 -17.93 12.98
C HIS A 683 -6.90 -16.96 11.81
N PRO A 684 -7.53 -15.79 12.00
CA PRO A 684 -7.82 -14.83 10.92
C PRO A 684 -6.56 -14.22 10.27
N PHE A 685 -5.40 -14.38 10.91
CA PHE A 685 -4.11 -13.90 10.37
C PHE A 685 -3.46 -14.87 9.37
N ILE A 686 -3.99 -16.10 9.23
CA ILE A 686 -3.45 -17.11 8.30
C ILE A 686 -4.33 -17.12 7.05
N LYS A 687 -3.71 -16.99 5.88
CA LYS A 687 -4.44 -17.05 4.62
C LYS A 687 -4.69 -18.49 4.18
N PRO A 688 -5.83 -18.78 3.53
CA PRO A 688 -6.09 -20.09 2.93
C PRO A 688 -5.17 -20.34 1.73
N LEU A 689 -4.79 -21.61 1.52
CA LEU A 689 -3.92 -22.02 0.43
C LEU A 689 -4.68 -22.01 -0.92
N GLU A 690 -4.19 -21.23 -1.89
CA GLU A 690 -4.79 -21.10 -3.22
C GLU A 690 -4.16 -22.08 -4.22
N THR A 691 -4.88 -23.17 -4.52
CA THR A 691 -4.32 -24.28 -5.30
C THR A 691 -4.75 -24.34 -6.76
N ARG A 692 -5.52 -23.34 -7.25
CA ARG A 692 -6.09 -23.39 -8.61
C ARG A 692 -5.06 -23.44 -9.73
N ILE A 693 -3.88 -22.89 -9.51
CA ILE A 693 -2.81 -22.80 -10.51
C ILE A 693 -1.62 -23.74 -10.23
N CYS A 694 -1.74 -24.64 -9.26
CA CYS A 694 -0.67 -25.62 -8.94
C CYS A 694 -0.21 -26.43 -10.16
N HIS A 695 -1.16 -26.83 -11.03
CA HIS A 695 -0.87 -27.61 -12.22
C HIS A 695 0.10 -26.90 -13.18
N LEU A 696 0.06 -25.56 -13.24
CA LEU A 696 0.99 -24.78 -14.07
C LEU A 696 2.41 -24.87 -13.54
N MET A 697 2.58 -24.77 -12.22
CA MET A 697 3.90 -24.88 -11.60
C MET A 697 4.44 -26.30 -11.69
N ILE A 698 3.60 -27.32 -11.55
CA ILE A 698 4.02 -28.73 -11.73
C ILE A 698 4.53 -28.91 -13.16
N ALA A 699 3.73 -28.58 -14.17
CA ALA A 699 4.12 -28.72 -15.57
C ALA A 699 5.40 -27.93 -15.90
N TRP A 700 5.53 -26.68 -15.41
CA TRP A 700 6.76 -25.90 -15.57
C TRP A 700 7.96 -26.57 -14.93
N SER A 701 7.82 -27.04 -13.69
CA SER A 701 8.87 -27.70 -12.93
C SER A 701 9.27 -29.06 -13.53
N GLU A 702 8.37 -29.73 -14.24
CA GLU A 702 8.63 -30.99 -14.99
C GLU A 702 9.27 -30.74 -16.36
N GLY A 703 9.46 -29.48 -16.76
CA GLY A 703 10.20 -29.14 -17.98
C GLY A 703 9.33 -28.74 -19.18
N ALA A 704 8.02 -28.52 -19.01
CA ALA A 704 7.17 -28.04 -20.09
C ALA A 704 7.65 -26.68 -20.64
N ALA A 705 7.48 -26.43 -21.93
CA ALA A 705 7.79 -25.16 -22.54
C ALA A 705 6.83 -24.07 -22.03
N PHE A 706 7.27 -22.82 -22.02
CA PHE A 706 6.44 -21.72 -21.50
C PHE A 706 5.15 -21.52 -22.31
N GLU A 707 5.20 -21.74 -23.61
CA GLU A 707 4.04 -21.69 -24.50
C GLU A 707 2.99 -22.74 -24.12
N ASP A 708 3.41 -23.95 -23.75
CA ASP A 708 2.50 -25.00 -23.29
C ASP A 708 1.80 -24.58 -22.02
N ILE A 709 2.53 -23.98 -21.07
CA ILE A 709 1.97 -23.43 -19.83
C ILE A 709 0.95 -22.35 -20.14
N MET A 710 1.27 -21.44 -21.07
CA MET A 710 0.35 -20.37 -21.47
C MET A 710 -0.92 -20.90 -22.15
N SER A 711 -0.85 -22.04 -22.84
CA SER A 711 -2.05 -22.69 -23.41
C SER A 711 -3.03 -23.24 -22.36
N MET A 712 -2.56 -23.46 -21.13
CA MET A 712 -3.34 -24.00 -20.00
C MET A 712 -4.03 -22.92 -19.17
N THR A 713 -3.75 -21.64 -19.39
CA THR A 713 -4.22 -20.56 -18.52
C THR A 713 -4.51 -19.27 -19.26
N ASP A 714 -5.42 -18.45 -18.70
CA ASP A 714 -5.68 -17.07 -19.14
C ASP A 714 -4.92 -16.03 -18.31
N ILE A 715 -3.99 -16.47 -17.44
CA ILE A 715 -3.15 -15.55 -16.65
C ILE A 715 -2.15 -14.88 -17.60
N PRO A 716 -2.01 -13.55 -17.54
CA PRO A 716 -1.01 -12.87 -18.35
C PRO A 716 0.40 -13.38 -18.08
N GLU A 717 1.19 -13.52 -19.15
CA GLU A 717 2.56 -14.05 -19.14
C GLU A 717 3.43 -13.44 -18.02
N GLY A 718 3.47 -12.10 -17.95
CA GLY A 718 4.27 -11.40 -16.94
C GLY A 718 3.79 -11.60 -15.49
N ASP A 719 2.50 -11.88 -15.26
CA ASP A 719 1.99 -12.22 -13.92
C ASP A 719 2.44 -13.62 -13.50
N LEU A 720 2.41 -14.57 -14.44
CA LEU A 720 2.85 -15.92 -14.18
C LEU A 720 4.36 -15.99 -13.90
N ILE A 721 5.18 -15.30 -14.71
CA ILE A 721 6.62 -15.19 -14.48
C ILE A 721 6.91 -14.51 -13.14
N ARG A 722 6.19 -13.44 -12.82
CA ARG A 722 6.34 -12.78 -11.53
C ARG A 722 6.03 -13.74 -10.38
N ALA A 723 4.95 -14.52 -10.47
CA ALA A 723 4.61 -15.50 -9.45
C ALA A 723 5.70 -16.58 -9.32
N PHE A 724 6.23 -17.09 -10.43
CA PHE A 724 7.32 -18.08 -10.42
C PHE A 724 8.61 -17.51 -9.79
N ARG A 725 8.97 -16.26 -10.08
CA ARG A 725 10.10 -15.57 -9.43
C ARG A 725 9.89 -15.35 -7.93
N GLN A 726 8.66 -15.10 -7.50
CA GLN A 726 8.33 -15.03 -6.07
C GLN A 726 8.48 -16.39 -5.38
N VAL A 727 8.15 -17.49 -6.08
CA VAL A 727 8.43 -18.85 -5.57
C VAL A 727 9.92 -19.08 -5.41
N ILE A 728 10.75 -18.65 -6.37
CA ILE A 728 12.21 -18.74 -6.25
C ILE A 728 12.70 -17.99 -5.01
N ASP A 729 12.18 -16.80 -4.77
CA ASP A 729 12.52 -16.01 -3.58
C ASP A 729 12.13 -16.73 -2.28
N LEU A 730 10.90 -17.25 -2.20
CA LEU A 730 10.44 -18.01 -1.04
C LEU A 730 11.27 -19.28 -0.80
N LEU A 731 11.58 -20.04 -1.85
CA LEU A 731 12.42 -21.24 -1.73
C LEU A 731 13.83 -20.92 -1.21
N ARG A 732 14.40 -19.78 -1.61
CA ARG A 732 15.68 -19.29 -1.07
C ARG A 732 15.57 -18.99 0.42
N GLN A 733 14.51 -18.29 0.83
CA GLN A 733 14.26 -18.00 2.26
C GLN A 733 14.13 -19.30 3.07
N ILE A 734 13.35 -20.27 2.60
CA ILE A 734 13.20 -21.57 3.26
C ILE A 734 14.54 -22.31 3.33
N ARG A 735 15.28 -22.39 2.23
CA ARG A 735 16.59 -23.04 2.16
C ARG A 735 17.57 -22.45 3.18
N ASP A 736 17.59 -21.12 3.30
CA ASP A 736 18.54 -20.44 4.17
C ASP A 736 18.11 -20.50 5.65
N ALA A 737 16.81 -20.69 5.90
CA ALA A 737 16.26 -20.85 7.24
C ALA A 737 16.37 -22.28 7.79
N VAL A 738 16.30 -23.32 6.95
CA VAL A 738 16.37 -24.73 7.42
C VAL A 738 17.80 -25.15 7.70
N LYS A 739 17.96 -26.01 8.74
CA LYS A 739 19.28 -26.53 9.17
C LYS A 739 19.65 -27.88 8.52
N GLU A 740 18.67 -28.62 8.02
CA GLU A 740 18.83 -29.98 7.47
C GLU A 740 19.43 -29.97 6.07
N MET A 741 20.59 -30.58 5.90
CA MET A 741 21.30 -30.64 4.60
C MET A 741 20.47 -31.32 3.52
N SER A 742 19.83 -32.46 3.84
CA SER A 742 19.00 -33.20 2.88
C SER A 742 17.85 -32.37 2.31
N LEU A 743 17.20 -31.55 3.15
CA LEU A 743 16.16 -30.66 2.69
C LEU A 743 16.73 -29.46 1.92
N ARG A 744 17.89 -28.92 2.33
CA ARG A 744 18.58 -27.86 1.57
C ARG A 744 18.93 -28.32 0.16
N ASP A 745 19.43 -29.54 -0.01
CA ASP A 745 19.75 -30.11 -1.32
C ASP A 745 18.49 -30.31 -2.17
N LYS A 746 17.41 -30.77 -1.56
CA LYS A 746 16.10 -30.85 -2.22
C LYS A 746 15.59 -29.47 -2.67
N LEU A 747 15.70 -28.44 -1.84
CA LEU A 747 15.30 -27.07 -2.19
C LEU A 747 16.19 -26.48 -3.29
N LEU A 748 17.46 -26.84 -3.36
CA LEU A 748 18.33 -26.49 -4.51
C LEU A 748 17.83 -27.14 -5.80
N SER A 749 17.38 -28.38 -5.75
CA SER A 749 16.74 -29.06 -6.90
C SER A 749 15.41 -28.35 -7.27
N CYS A 750 14.58 -28.01 -6.28
CA CYS A 750 13.35 -27.22 -6.51
C CYS A 750 13.65 -25.91 -7.26
N LEU A 751 14.67 -25.18 -6.82
CA LEU A 751 15.11 -23.93 -7.46
C LEU A 751 15.60 -24.16 -8.90
N ALA A 752 16.40 -25.21 -9.14
CA ALA A 752 16.93 -25.54 -10.46
C ALA A 752 15.82 -25.84 -11.48
N TYR A 753 14.75 -26.52 -11.05
CA TYR A 753 13.60 -26.84 -11.91
C TYR A 753 12.78 -25.63 -12.32
N ILE A 754 12.76 -24.56 -11.52
CA ILE A 754 11.95 -23.37 -11.82
C ILE A 754 12.78 -22.28 -12.51
N ASN A 755 14.03 -22.07 -12.06
CA ASN A 755 14.89 -20.97 -12.47
C ASN A 755 15.55 -21.26 -13.82
N ARG A 756 14.76 -21.33 -14.88
CA ARG A 756 15.19 -21.63 -16.24
C ARG A 756 14.48 -20.72 -17.26
N ASP A 757 14.99 -20.69 -18.46
CA ASP A 757 14.44 -20.01 -19.63
C ASP A 757 13.99 -18.57 -19.30
N ILE A 758 12.78 -18.21 -19.67
CA ILE A 758 12.19 -16.90 -19.50
C ILE A 758 11.97 -16.47 -18.02
N VAL A 759 11.92 -17.44 -17.10
CA VAL A 759 11.79 -17.18 -15.65
C VAL A 759 13.15 -16.80 -15.06
N LEU A 760 14.24 -17.27 -15.69
CA LEU A 760 15.59 -16.94 -15.26
C LEU A 760 15.71 -15.42 -15.12
N ALA A 761 16.05 -14.94 -13.94
CA ALA A 761 16.44 -13.57 -13.77
C ALA A 761 17.72 -13.37 -14.55
N THR A 762 17.62 -12.85 -15.77
CA THR A 762 18.78 -12.54 -16.58
C THR A 762 19.65 -11.61 -15.78
N GLU A 763 20.83 -12.08 -15.43
CA GLU A 763 21.90 -11.19 -15.01
C GLU A 763 21.96 -10.06 -16.03
N LEU A 764 21.99 -8.82 -15.54
CA LEU A 764 22.23 -7.64 -16.37
C LEU A 764 23.65 -7.71 -16.94
N ARG A 765 23.90 -8.68 -17.81
CA ARG A 765 25.12 -8.76 -18.61
C ARG A 765 24.80 -8.16 -19.96
N ASP A 766 25.61 -7.19 -20.30
CA ASP A 766 25.67 -6.33 -21.49
C ASP A 766 25.02 -6.82 -22.79
#